data_7e09cf290b7ced681d96b805b971d270
#
_entry.id   7e09cf290b7ced681d96b805b971d270
#
_cell.length_a   1.000
_cell.length_b   1.000
_cell.length_c   1.000
_cell.angle_alpha   90.00
_cell.angle_beta   90.00
_cell.angle_gamma   90.00
#
_symmetry.space_group_name_H-M   'P 1'
#
loop_
_entity.id
_entity.type
_entity.pdbx_description
1 polymer ?
#
loop_
_entity_poly.entity_id
_entity_poly.type
_entity_poly.pdbx_seq_one_letter_code
_entity_poly.pdbx_strand_id
1 'polypeptide(L)'
;MTAPLPAQLEANPELDRWVALPAPGKVTVLTGRVELGQGVLTAMRQIAADELDVSMARITIRSGDTIKAPNEGYTAGSQSIQFGGVAMRQACADVRALFLAQAAKVLGCKAAELSIRDGSILRNGASTGQDYWTLAGAVDLTAKATGSGARKRVSDLKSIGESSARIDLPAKVFGEAIFIHDMQLDGMVHARVVRQPNRGATIGTIDENAIRRAAKRPIELVRNGNFLAIIGDDETAVEAAGIAAVSHVTWQNVEAPTPTQQEASWLLQRPVVERVFGAPDAGNPQGRERYEATYSRGYLAHASISPSCGLALYKDAKLTVWTHCQGVYPLRAALSKILKLEPSSIIVHHVQGSGCYGHNGADDAAADAAIIAMQKPGQPIRVRWRREEEFIYEPKTPAMVVKVRALLDDAGKPVDWTQEIWSPTHNLRPGAGGNLLGALALPDPPPEPPPNDVPEANGGGGTRNGEPLYDIPAKRMLHHLVTESPVRTSALRGLGAMPNIFAMECCIDDLAARAGQDPVQYRLSITTDPRARAVIEKAAAMARWQAGAPGGQGRGRGFAFARYKNKAAYSAVVVELSVDEEIRLHHVWCATDAGLVVNPDGVINQVEGGIIQSASWVLKEQVRFDNGVASFDWETYPVLKFSEVPEIDVALINTKDEVPLGVGEVTAGPTAAAIGNAVSHALGARIRDLPLTRERIMSALLKE
;
A
#
# COMPACT_ATOMS: atom_id res chain seq x y z
N MET A 1 19.51 27.45 -15.94
CA MET A 1 19.12 26.06 -16.28
C MET A 1 17.78 25.81 -15.59
N THR A 2 16.76 25.40 -16.34
CA THR A 2 15.48 24.96 -15.73
C THR A 2 15.74 23.71 -14.90
N ALA A 3 15.12 23.62 -13.71
CA ALA A 3 15.22 22.40 -12.90
C ALA A 3 14.65 21.20 -13.68
N PRO A 4 15.16 19.97 -13.49
CA PRO A 4 14.64 18.79 -14.17
C PRO A 4 13.16 18.60 -13.82
N LEU A 5 12.38 18.10 -14.77
CA LEU A 5 10.98 17.77 -14.55
C LEU A 5 10.85 16.67 -13.46
N PRO A 6 9.79 16.72 -12.63
CA PRO A 6 9.44 15.58 -11.81
C PRO A 6 9.26 14.32 -12.66
N ALA A 7 9.83 13.18 -12.23
CA ALA A 7 9.90 11.96 -13.04
C ALA A 7 8.53 11.49 -13.59
N GLN A 8 7.45 11.64 -12.83
CA GLN A 8 6.10 11.28 -13.28
C GLN A 8 5.59 12.24 -14.38
N LEU A 9 5.97 13.52 -14.32
CA LEU A 9 5.62 14.49 -15.35
C LEU A 9 6.51 14.32 -16.61
N GLU A 10 7.78 13.98 -16.42
CA GLU A 10 8.67 13.64 -17.54
C GLU A 10 8.19 12.43 -18.33
N ALA A 11 7.67 11.41 -17.62
CA ALA A 11 7.10 10.21 -18.24
C ALA A 11 5.74 10.45 -18.92
N ASN A 12 5.02 11.51 -18.56
CA ASN A 12 3.70 11.89 -19.09
C ASN A 12 3.70 13.41 -19.35
N PRO A 13 4.46 13.90 -20.34
CA PRO A 13 4.73 15.34 -20.47
C PRO A 13 3.54 16.17 -21.02
N GLU A 14 2.55 15.57 -21.68
CA GLU A 14 1.43 16.29 -22.25
C GLU A 14 0.53 16.86 -21.16
N LEU A 15 0.31 18.19 -21.13
CA LEU A 15 -0.40 18.88 -20.08
C LEU A 15 -1.91 18.55 -20.03
N ASP A 16 -2.51 18.18 -21.17
CA ASP A 16 -3.93 17.75 -21.23
C ASP A 16 -4.18 16.40 -20.54
N ARG A 17 -3.12 15.66 -20.22
CA ARG A 17 -3.19 14.46 -19.34
C ARG A 17 -3.31 14.80 -17.85
N TRP A 18 -3.07 16.05 -17.47
CA TRP A 18 -3.08 16.52 -16.09
C TRP A 18 -4.21 17.52 -15.81
N VAL A 19 -4.51 18.38 -16.77
CA VAL A 19 -5.50 19.46 -16.62
C VAL A 19 -6.36 19.58 -17.86
N ALA A 20 -7.67 19.71 -17.68
CA ALA A 20 -8.64 20.00 -18.73
C ALA A 20 -9.66 21.06 -18.27
N LEU A 21 -10.20 21.82 -19.20
CA LEU A 21 -11.21 22.86 -18.99
C LEU A 21 -12.50 22.47 -19.75
N PRO A 22 -13.31 21.53 -19.22
CA PRO A 22 -14.42 20.93 -19.96
C PRO A 22 -15.59 21.89 -20.19
N ALA A 23 -15.77 22.91 -19.36
CA ALA A 23 -16.87 23.86 -19.43
C ALA A 23 -16.52 25.17 -18.67
N PRO A 24 -17.20 26.31 -18.95
CA PRO A 24 -17.00 27.51 -18.19
C PRO A 24 -17.15 27.30 -16.67
N GLY A 25 -16.20 27.83 -15.93
CA GLY A 25 -16.17 27.73 -14.46
C GLY A 25 -15.79 26.37 -13.91
N LYS A 26 -15.41 25.39 -14.75
CA LYS A 26 -15.01 24.04 -14.33
C LYS A 26 -13.58 23.72 -14.77
N VAL A 27 -12.84 23.07 -13.89
CA VAL A 27 -11.52 22.50 -14.14
C VAL A 27 -11.58 21.00 -13.82
N THR A 28 -11.08 20.17 -14.71
CA THR A 28 -10.84 18.75 -14.42
C THR A 28 -9.35 18.53 -14.27
N VAL A 29 -8.95 17.93 -13.16
CA VAL A 29 -7.58 17.51 -12.92
C VAL A 29 -7.53 15.98 -12.97
N LEU A 30 -6.53 15.45 -13.67
CA LEU A 30 -6.41 14.03 -13.92
C LEU A 30 -5.17 13.49 -13.20
N THR A 31 -5.28 12.28 -12.64
CA THR A 31 -4.17 11.57 -12.03
C THR A 31 -4.27 10.06 -12.28
N GLY A 32 -3.14 9.41 -12.45
CA GLY A 32 -3.07 7.94 -12.49
C GLY A 32 -3.13 7.31 -11.10
N ARG A 33 -3.01 8.13 -10.02
CA ARG A 33 -3.17 7.66 -8.64
C ARG A 33 -4.62 7.38 -8.34
N VAL A 34 -4.89 6.26 -7.69
CA VAL A 34 -6.26 5.80 -7.41
C VAL A 34 -6.62 5.95 -5.94
N GLU A 35 -7.91 6.12 -5.65
CA GLU A 35 -8.44 6.18 -4.29
C GLU A 35 -8.68 4.77 -3.74
N LEU A 36 -7.98 4.45 -2.67
CA LEU A 36 -8.03 3.14 -1.99
C LEU A 36 -8.56 3.26 -0.55
N GLY A 37 -9.11 4.45 -0.21
CA GLY A 37 -9.52 4.82 1.13
C GLY A 37 -8.59 5.82 1.84
N GLN A 38 -7.43 6.14 1.22
CA GLN A 38 -6.40 7.00 1.83
C GLN A 38 -6.66 8.52 1.68
N GLY A 39 -7.69 8.94 0.93
CA GLY A 39 -8.04 10.35 0.76
C GLY A 39 -7.12 11.13 -0.18
N VAL A 40 -6.37 10.46 -1.04
CA VAL A 40 -5.38 11.09 -1.94
C VAL A 40 -6.01 12.09 -2.90
N LEU A 41 -7.24 11.85 -3.36
CA LEU A 41 -7.91 12.73 -4.32
C LEU A 41 -8.23 14.10 -3.72
N THR A 42 -8.51 14.17 -2.41
CA THR A 42 -8.68 15.45 -1.70
C THR A 42 -7.38 16.25 -1.70
N ALA A 43 -6.26 15.62 -1.34
CA ALA A 43 -4.96 16.26 -1.34
C ALA A 43 -4.52 16.72 -2.75
N MET A 44 -4.74 15.90 -3.79
CA MET A 44 -4.47 16.30 -5.17
C MET A 44 -5.30 17.51 -5.60
N ARG A 45 -6.56 17.58 -5.17
CA ARG A 45 -7.44 18.72 -5.42
C ARG A 45 -6.94 20.00 -4.76
N GLN A 46 -6.41 19.92 -3.52
CA GLN A 46 -5.78 21.05 -2.82
C GLN A 46 -4.55 21.57 -3.57
N ILE A 47 -3.68 20.64 -4.02
CA ILE A 47 -2.48 20.99 -4.82
C ILE A 47 -2.87 21.74 -6.08
N ALA A 48 -3.85 21.21 -6.83
CA ALA A 48 -4.31 21.84 -8.07
C ALA A 48 -4.98 23.20 -7.83
N ALA A 49 -5.79 23.33 -6.77
CA ALA A 49 -6.45 24.57 -6.40
C ALA A 49 -5.45 25.69 -6.14
N ASP A 50 -4.41 25.40 -5.39
CA ASP A 50 -3.37 26.37 -5.07
C ASP A 50 -2.56 26.76 -6.32
N GLU A 51 -2.07 25.80 -7.09
CA GLU A 51 -1.21 26.12 -8.24
C GLU A 51 -1.96 26.77 -9.40
N LEU A 52 -3.24 26.46 -9.60
CA LEU A 52 -4.07 27.08 -10.64
C LEU A 52 -4.76 28.37 -10.20
N ASP A 53 -4.70 28.76 -8.92
CA ASP A 53 -5.50 29.87 -8.36
C ASP A 53 -7.01 29.73 -8.63
N VAL A 54 -7.53 28.52 -8.40
CA VAL A 54 -8.96 28.19 -8.60
C VAL A 54 -9.50 27.60 -7.32
N SER A 55 -10.70 27.96 -6.91
CA SER A 55 -11.34 27.37 -5.73
C SER A 55 -11.54 25.86 -5.90
N MET A 56 -11.39 25.10 -4.81
CA MET A 56 -11.62 23.65 -4.80
C MET A 56 -13.01 23.28 -5.34
N ALA A 57 -14.03 24.12 -5.15
CA ALA A 57 -15.38 23.88 -5.62
C ALA A 57 -15.51 23.82 -7.17
N ARG A 58 -14.57 24.43 -7.90
CA ARG A 58 -14.52 24.39 -9.37
C ARG A 58 -13.78 23.18 -9.92
N ILE A 59 -13.03 22.45 -9.07
CA ILE A 59 -12.17 21.35 -9.49
C ILE A 59 -12.86 20.00 -9.32
N THR A 60 -12.92 19.24 -10.40
CA THR A 60 -13.26 17.81 -10.39
C THR A 60 -11.97 17.00 -10.56
N ILE A 61 -11.80 15.93 -9.79
CA ILE A 61 -10.70 14.98 -9.96
C ILE A 61 -11.20 13.77 -10.75
N ARG A 62 -10.46 13.41 -11.81
CA ARG A 62 -10.61 12.17 -12.54
C ARG A 62 -9.37 11.30 -12.30
N SER A 63 -9.58 10.09 -11.81
CA SER A 63 -8.53 9.22 -11.30
C SER A 63 -8.55 7.88 -11.98
N GLY A 64 -7.38 7.33 -12.28
CA GLY A 64 -7.21 5.93 -12.63
C GLY A 64 -7.99 5.47 -13.86
N ASP A 65 -7.88 6.16 -14.99
CA ASP A 65 -8.39 5.66 -16.28
C ASP A 65 -7.28 5.63 -17.34
N THR A 66 -7.32 4.62 -18.20
CA THR A 66 -6.32 4.46 -19.25
C THR A 66 -6.66 5.24 -20.53
N ILE A 67 -7.75 6.03 -20.55
CA ILE A 67 -8.13 6.88 -21.69
C ILE A 67 -7.29 8.16 -21.69
N LYS A 68 -7.31 8.91 -20.57
CA LYS A 68 -6.69 10.21 -20.47
C LYS A 68 -5.74 10.41 -19.29
N ALA A 69 -5.97 9.78 -18.15
CA ALA A 69 -5.13 9.98 -16.98
C ALA A 69 -3.66 9.60 -17.26
N PRO A 70 -2.67 10.25 -16.62
CA PRO A 70 -1.26 9.92 -16.80
C PRO A 70 -0.96 8.50 -16.29
N ASN A 71 0.01 7.84 -16.90
CA ASN A 71 0.52 6.56 -16.38
C ASN A 71 1.49 6.80 -15.23
N GLU A 72 1.00 6.77 -14.01
CA GLU A 72 1.81 6.91 -12.80
C GLU A 72 2.16 5.57 -12.13
N GLY A 73 1.96 4.45 -12.82
CA GLY A 73 2.20 3.10 -12.31
C GLY A 73 1.22 2.68 -11.21
N TYR A 74 1.74 2.06 -10.15
CA TYR A 74 0.93 1.64 -9.01
C TYR A 74 0.75 2.74 -7.97
N THR A 75 -0.43 2.82 -7.36
CA THR A 75 -0.69 3.59 -6.13
C THR A 75 -0.20 2.77 -4.95
N ALA A 76 1.09 2.84 -4.67
CA ALA A 76 1.78 2.04 -3.67
C ALA A 76 3.01 2.77 -3.13
N GLY A 77 3.59 2.25 -2.03
CA GLY A 77 4.87 2.69 -1.48
C GLY A 77 4.87 4.12 -0.96
N SER A 78 3.72 4.67 -0.57
CA SER A 78 3.55 6.03 -0.05
C SER A 78 4.01 7.13 -1.04
N GLN A 79 3.88 6.89 -2.36
CA GLN A 79 4.45 7.74 -3.41
C GLN A 79 3.45 8.74 -4.01
N SER A 80 2.17 8.66 -3.67
CA SER A 80 1.13 9.43 -4.36
C SER A 80 1.33 10.94 -4.24
N ILE A 81 1.57 11.46 -3.04
CA ILE A 81 1.83 12.88 -2.84
C ILE A 81 3.31 13.21 -3.09
N GLN A 82 4.23 12.36 -2.63
CA GLN A 82 5.68 12.59 -2.77
C GLN A 82 6.13 12.70 -4.23
N PHE A 83 5.57 11.93 -5.15
CA PHE A 83 5.93 11.97 -6.57
C PHE A 83 4.77 12.47 -7.45
N GLY A 84 3.57 11.90 -7.33
CA GLY A 84 2.40 12.31 -8.10
C GLY A 84 1.95 13.73 -7.77
N GLY A 85 1.90 14.09 -6.47
CA GLY A 85 1.58 15.45 -6.04
C GLY A 85 2.56 16.50 -6.52
N VAL A 86 3.86 16.18 -6.50
CA VAL A 86 4.92 17.07 -7.02
C VAL A 86 4.81 17.23 -8.54
N ALA A 87 4.49 16.15 -9.27
CA ALA A 87 4.25 16.21 -10.72
C ALA A 87 3.01 17.04 -11.06
N MET A 88 1.90 16.82 -10.36
CA MET A 88 0.66 17.59 -10.47
C MET A 88 0.91 19.07 -10.22
N ARG A 89 1.66 19.38 -9.17
CA ARG A 89 2.03 20.75 -8.81
C ARG A 89 2.76 21.46 -9.94
N GLN A 90 3.75 20.80 -10.57
CA GLN A 90 4.49 21.37 -11.69
C GLN A 90 3.63 21.48 -12.97
N ALA A 91 2.82 20.46 -13.28
CA ALA A 91 1.91 20.50 -14.44
C ALA A 91 0.92 21.69 -14.34
N CYS A 92 0.31 21.89 -13.16
CA CYS A 92 -0.58 23.02 -12.91
C CYS A 92 0.15 24.37 -13.00
N ALA A 93 1.41 24.46 -12.55
CA ALA A 93 2.21 25.66 -12.68
C ALA A 93 2.53 26.01 -14.14
N ASP A 94 2.87 24.99 -14.96
CA ASP A 94 3.10 25.17 -16.40
C ASP A 94 1.78 25.59 -17.12
N VAL A 95 0.65 24.96 -16.79
CA VAL A 95 -0.67 25.36 -17.32
C VAL A 95 -0.98 26.83 -16.97
N ARG A 96 -0.82 27.22 -15.70
CA ARG A 96 -1.00 28.62 -15.27
C ARG A 96 -0.12 29.58 -16.08
N ALA A 97 1.14 29.21 -16.29
CA ALA A 97 2.06 30.04 -17.07
C ALA A 97 1.63 30.20 -18.53
N LEU A 98 1.12 29.17 -19.20
CA LEU A 98 0.57 29.24 -20.55
C LEU A 98 -0.61 30.20 -20.63
N PHE A 99 -1.55 30.15 -19.67
CA PHE A 99 -2.70 31.05 -19.66
C PHE A 99 -2.30 32.51 -19.38
N LEU A 100 -1.32 32.75 -18.49
CA LEU A 100 -0.79 34.10 -18.26
C LEU A 100 -0.08 34.65 -19.50
N ALA A 101 0.69 33.82 -20.20
CA ALA A 101 1.35 34.21 -21.44
C ALA A 101 0.33 34.58 -22.55
N GLN A 102 -0.73 33.77 -22.72
CA GLN A 102 -1.79 34.04 -23.66
C GLN A 102 -2.57 35.29 -23.32
N ALA A 103 -2.90 35.51 -22.04
CA ALA A 103 -3.56 36.74 -21.58
C ALA A 103 -2.69 37.98 -21.82
N ALA A 104 -1.41 37.89 -21.54
CA ALA A 104 -0.45 38.99 -21.82
C ALA A 104 -0.44 39.39 -23.30
N LYS A 105 -0.49 38.39 -24.20
CA LYS A 105 -0.59 38.60 -25.64
C LYS A 105 -1.91 39.31 -26.02
N VAL A 106 -3.02 38.84 -25.48
CA VAL A 106 -4.37 39.44 -25.76
C VAL A 106 -4.46 40.88 -25.24
N LEU A 107 -3.88 41.12 -24.04
CA LEU A 107 -3.98 42.42 -23.36
C LEU A 107 -2.85 43.40 -23.72
N GLY A 108 -1.88 43.01 -24.54
CA GLY A 108 -0.75 43.85 -24.93
C GLY A 108 0.13 44.26 -23.73
N CYS A 109 0.37 43.37 -22.76
CA CYS A 109 1.12 43.66 -21.54
C CYS A 109 2.13 42.57 -21.23
N LYS A 110 2.94 42.71 -20.16
CA LYS A 110 3.84 41.69 -19.70
C LYS A 110 3.10 40.69 -18.80
N ALA A 111 3.41 39.39 -18.92
CA ALA A 111 2.84 38.35 -18.04
C ALA A 111 3.06 38.63 -16.54
N ALA A 112 4.18 39.27 -16.20
CA ALA A 112 4.51 39.66 -14.81
C ALA A 112 3.56 40.74 -14.22
N GLU A 113 2.80 41.45 -15.06
CA GLU A 113 1.76 42.41 -14.62
C GLU A 113 0.43 41.72 -14.28
N LEU A 114 0.33 40.43 -14.60
CA LEU A 114 -0.90 39.64 -14.48
C LEU A 114 -0.84 38.71 -13.25
N SER A 115 -2.00 38.52 -12.67
CA SER A 115 -2.24 37.52 -11.61
C SER A 115 -3.57 36.81 -11.86
N ILE A 116 -3.82 35.72 -11.13
CA ILE A 116 -5.08 34.98 -11.25
C ILE A 116 -5.78 34.95 -9.90
N ARG A 117 -7.09 35.08 -9.91
CA ARG A 117 -7.96 34.89 -8.75
C ARG A 117 -9.21 34.12 -9.18
N ASP A 118 -9.39 32.94 -8.63
CA ASP A 118 -10.49 32.01 -8.93
C ASP A 118 -10.70 31.78 -10.43
N GLY A 119 -9.58 31.63 -11.17
CA GLY A 119 -9.57 31.49 -12.64
C GLY A 119 -9.66 32.78 -13.45
N SER A 120 -10.04 33.89 -12.83
CA SER A 120 -10.11 35.22 -13.49
C SER A 120 -8.73 35.87 -13.53
N ILE A 121 -8.38 36.46 -14.66
CA ILE A 121 -7.09 37.14 -14.88
C ILE A 121 -7.21 38.61 -14.49
N LEU A 122 -6.33 39.06 -13.64
CA LEU A 122 -6.23 40.39 -13.11
C LEU A 122 -4.96 41.08 -13.63
N ARG A 123 -5.03 42.40 -13.92
CA ARG A 123 -3.87 43.24 -14.17
C ARG A 123 -3.75 44.25 -13.05
N ASN A 124 -2.63 44.26 -12.32
CA ASN A 124 -2.43 45.14 -11.17
C ASN A 124 -3.60 45.08 -10.16
N GLY A 125 -4.18 43.89 -9.97
CA GLY A 125 -5.31 43.67 -9.06
C GLY A 125 -6.72 43.96 -9.61
N ALA A 126 -6.81 44.61 -10.78
CA ALA A 126 -8.10 44.93 -11.44
C ALA A 126 -8.48 43.81 -12.44
N SER A 127 -9.79 43.52 -12.55
CA SER A 127 -10.29 42.54 -13.51
C SER A 127 -10.01 42.99 -14.96
N THR A 128 -9.55 42.04 -15.79
CA THR A 128 -9.28 42.24 -17.20
C THR A 128 -10.47 41.83 -18.09
N GLY A 129 -11.50 41.18 -17.53
CA GLY A 129 -12.54 40.51 -18.29
C GLY A 129 -12.13 39.20 -18.95
N GLN A 130 -10.85 38.78 -18.78
CA GLN A 130 -10.34 37.49 -19.25
C GLN A 130 -10.29 36.49 -18.09
N ASP A 131 -10.47 35.23 -18.40
CA ASP A 131 -10.33 34.09 -17.48
C ASP A 131 -9.80 32.87 -18.21
N TYR A 132 -9.58 31.79 -17.49
CA TYR A 132 -9.12 30.51 -18.06
C TYR A 132 -10.06 30.02 -19.17
N TRP A 133 -11.37 30.17 -19.02
CA TRP A 133 -12.37 29.56 -19.91
C TRP A 133 -12.54 30.35 -21.18
N THR A 134 -12.47 31.68 -21.10
CA THR A 134 -12.50 32.57 -22.30
C THR A 134 -11.24 32.38 -23.16
N LEU A 135 -10.10 32.04 -22.53
CA LEU A 135 -8.83 31.82 -23.23
C LEU A 135 -8.58 30.34 -23.62
N ALA A 136 -9.41 29.40 -23.14
CA ALA A 136 -9.17 27.96 -23.31
C ALA A 136 -8.99 27.53 -24.78
N GLY A 137 -9.76 28.13 -25.71
CA GLY A 137 -9.67 27.85 -27.14
C GLY A 137 -8.37 28.36 -27.82
N ALA A 138 -7.62 29.23 -27.14
CA ALA A 138 -6.39 29.84 -27.64
C ALA A 138 -5.13 29.29 -26.94
N VAL A 139 -5.27 28.41 -25.98
CA VAL A 139 -4.17 27.76 -25.23
C VAL A 139 -4.10 26.28 -25.61
N ASP A 140 -2.97 25.86 -26.15
CA ASP A 140 -2.74 24.45 -26.48
C ASP A 140 -2.27 23.67 -25.24
N LEU A 141 -3.17 22.89 -24.64
CA LEU A 141 -2.85 21.98 -23.53
C LEU A 141 -2.27 20.63 -23.97
N THR A 142 -2.21 20.32 -25.29
CA THR A 142 -1.48 19.16 -25.79
C THR A 142 0.04 19.39 -25.77
N ALA A 143 0.46 20.62 -25.53
CA ALA A 143 1.86 20.99 -25.35
C ALA A 143 2.50 20.21 -24.20
N LYS A 144 3.80 19.91 -24.34
CA LYS A 144 4.57 19.24 -23.30
C LYS A 144 4.94 20.21 -22.19
N ALA A 145 4.90 19.70 -20.95
CA ALA A 145 5.43 20.39 -19.79
C ALA A 145 6.91 20.75 -20.00
N THR A 146 7.29 21.95 -19.63
CA THR A 146 8.65 22.47 -19.79
C THR A 146 9.36 22.67 -18.45
N GLY A 147 8.63 22.65 -17.34
CA GLY A 147 9.13 23.01 -16.01
C GLY A 147 9.42 24.51 -15.85
N SER A 148 9.06 25.34 -16.85
CA SER A 148 9.29 26.78 -16.81
C SER A 148 8.25 27.55 -15.99
N GLY A 149 7.07 26.97 -15.75
CA GLY A 149 6.07 27.51 -14.87
C GLY A 149 6.60 27.53 -13.42
N ALA A 150 6.74 28.73 -12.85
CA ALA A 150 7.17 28.87 -11.47
C ALA A 150 6.10 28.33 -10.52
N ARG A 151 6.43 27.31 -9.72
CA ARG A 151 5.58 26.84 -8.62
C ARG A 151 5.42 27.97 -7.59
N LYS A 152 4.27 28.05 -6.96
CA LYS A 152 4.04 29.00 -5.88
C LYS A 152 4.99 28.74 -4.72
N ARG A 153 5.41 29.80 -4.05
CA ARG A 153 6.14 29.69 -2.77
C ARG A 153 5.20 29.13 -1.71
N VAL A 154 5.75 28.45 -0.74
CA VAL A 154 4.95 27.86 0.36
C VAL A 154 4.17 28.93 1.11
N SER A 155 4.71 30.15 1.24
CA SER A 155 4.02 31.31 1.84
C SER A 155 2.77 31.76 1.07
N ASP A 156 2.65 31.41 -0.20
CA ASP A 156 1.57 31.85 -1.09
C ASP A 156 0.47 30.77 -1.25
N LEU A 157 0.65 29.62 -0.61
CA LEU A 157 -0.31 28.52 -0.59
C LEU A 157 -1.45 28.84 0.38
N LYS A 158 -2.68 28.39 0.03
CA LYS A 158 -3.91 28.69 0.78
C LYS A 158 -4.65 27.45 1.23
N SER A 159 -4.64 26.42 0.39
CA SER A 159 -5.31 25.12 0.64
C SER A 159 -4.36 24.06 1.15
N ILE A 160 -3.11 24.07 0.67
CA ILE A 160 -2.06 23.20 1.17
C ILE A 160 -1.69 23.64 2.59
N GLY A 161 -1.67 22.70 3.52
CA GLY A 161 -1.40 22.94 4.94
C GLY A 161 -2.66 23.12 5.77
N GLU A 162 -3.83 23.23 5.13
CA GLU A 162 -5.11 23.32 5.79
C GLU A 162 -5.86 21.98 5.74
N SER A 163 -6.54 21.62 6.82
CA SER A 163 -7.38 20.44 6.88
C SER A 163 -8.61 20.59 6.00
N SER A 164 -8.76 19.70 5.05
CA SER A 164 -9.93 19.61 4.17
C SER A 164 -10.62 18.28 4.32
N ALA A 165 -11.94 18.29 4.53
CA ALA A 165 -12.74 17.08 4.57
C ALA A 165 -12.63 16.31 3.25
N ARG A 166 -12.61 14.99 3.34
CA ARG A 166 -12.53 14.12 2.17
C ARG A 166 -13.71 14.34 1.23
N ILE A 167 -13.41 14.52 -0.06
CA ILE A 167 -14.41 14.82 -1.10
C ILE A 167 -15.36 13.65 -1.40
N ASP A 168 -14.99 12.43 -1.02
CA ASP A 168 -15.76 11.22 -1.26
C ASP A 168 -16.60 10.75 -0.06
N LEU A 169 -16.42 11.36 1.14
CA LEU A 169 -17.17 10.97 2.34
C LEU A 169 -18.69 11.21 2.25
N PRO A 170 -19.18 12.35 1.74
CA PRO A 170 -20.64 12.56 1.66
C PRO A 170 -21.34 11.45 0.89
N ALA A 171 -20.84 11.08 -0.29
CA ALA A 171 -21.41 10.00 -1.10
C ALA A 171 -21.42 8.66 -0.33
N LYS A 172 -20.35 8.35 0.38
CA LYS A 172 -20.24 7.12 1.20
C LYS A 172 -21.22 7.11 2.36
N VAL A 173 -21.30 8.21 3.11
CA VAL A 173 -22.16 8.32 4.31
C VAL A 173 -23.64 8.28 3.94
N PHE A 174 -24.01 8.86 2.80
CA PHE A 174 -25.39 8.87 2.32
C PHE A 174 -25.75 7.66 1.43
N GLY A 175 -24.84 6.68 1.29
CA GLY A 175 -25.12 5.40 0.61
C GLY A 175 -25.26 5.51 -0.91
N GLU A 176 -24.57 6.48 -1.54
CA GLU A 176 -24.52 6.55 -3.00
C GLU A 176 -23.72 5.35 -3.55
N ALA A 177 -24.10 4.89 -4.75
CA ALA A 177 -23.48 3.76 -5.44
C ALA A 177 -22.09 4.13 -6.01
N ILE A 178 -21.07 4.19 -5.13
CA ILE A 178 -19.71 4.60 -5.50
C ILE A 178 -18.69 3.46 -5.52
N PHE A 179 -19.02 2.32 -4.91
CA PHE A 179 -18.14 1.16 -4.90
C PHE A 179 -18.37 0.28 -6.13
N ILE A 180 -17.32 -0.44 -6.52
CA ILE A 180 -17.40 -1.40 -7.65
C ILE A 180 -18.50 -2.44 -7.45
N HIS A 181 -18.79 -2.80 -6.20
CA HIS A 181 -19.85 -3.74 -5.85
C HIS A 181 -21.26 -3.21 -6.14
N ASP A 182 -21.41 -1.88 -6.18
CA ASP A 182 -22.70 -1.21 -6.41
C ASP A 182 -22.97 -1.00 -7.91
N MET A 183 -21.95 -1.20 -8.77
CA MET A 183 -22.08 -0.94 -10.19
C MET A 183 -23.11 -1.88 -10.83
N GLN A 184 -23.97 -1.29 -11.66
CA GLN A 184 -24.93 -2.02 -12.51
C GLN A 184 -24.73 -1.58 -13.95
N LEU A 185 -24.71 -2.53 -14.87
CA LEU A 185 -24.65 -2.31 -16.31
C LEU A 185 -25.82 -3.02 -16.96
N ASP A 186 -26.37 -2.43 -18.01
CA ASP A 186 -27.52 -3.01 -18.71
C ASP A 186 -27.20 -4.42 -19.27
N GLY A 187 -28.01 -5.41 -18.94
CA GLY A 187 -27.79 -6.80 -19.34
C GLY A 187 -26.61 -7.49 -18.66
N MET A 188 -26.15 -6.97 -17.53
CA MET A 188 -25.05 -7.57 -16.76
C MET A 188 -25.43 -8.93 -16.20
N VAL A 189 -24.49 -9.88 -16.28
CA VAL A 189 -24.57 -11.18 -15.61
C VAL A 189 -23.54 -11.30 -14.50
N HIS A 190 -23.90 -12.11 -13.52
CA HIS A 190 -23.05 -12.48 -12.39
C HIS A 190 -22.18 -13.67 -12.74
N ALA A 191 -20.98 -13.73 -12.21
CA ALA A 191 -20.05 -14.83 -12.42
C ALA A 191 -19.35 -15.26 -11.13
N ARG A 192 -19.15 -16.60 -11.00
CA ARG A 192 -18.27 -17.24 -10.02
C ARG A 192 -17.25 -18.09 -10.75
N VAL A 193 -15.98 -17.98 -10.34
CA VAL A 193 -14.90 -18.82 -10.90
C VAL A 193 -14.65 -19.97 -9.95
N VAL A 194 -14.69 -21.20 -10.48
CA VAL A 194 -14.29 -22.39 -9.73
C VAL A 194 -12.78 -22.47 -9.76
N ARG A 195 -12.15 -22.18 -8.61
CA ARG A 195 -10.72 -21.95 -8.52
C ARG A 195 -9.90 -23.22 -8.61
N GLN A 196 -8.85 -23.16 -9.42
CA GLN A 196 -7.75 -24.12 -9.41
C GLN A 196 -7.03 -24.04 -8.04
N PRO A 197 -6.90 -25.16 -7.31
CA PRO A 197 -6.36 -25.14 -5.94
C PRO A 197 -4.91 -24.66 -5.85
N ASN A 198 -4.08 -25.05 -6.81
CA ASN A 198 -2.67 -24.68 -6.93
C ASN A 198 -2.25 -24.63 -8.40
N ARG A 199 -1.12 -23.99 -8.69
CA ARG A 199 -0.53 -24.02 -10.04
C ARG A 199 -0.23 -25.47 -10.43
N GLY A 200 -0.69 -25.88 -11.63
CA GLY A 200 -0.49 -27.24 -12.15
C GLY A 200 -1.60 -28.24 -11.79
N ALA A 201 -2.52 -27.92 -10.89
CA ALA A 201 -3.73 -28.71 -10.71
C ALA A 201 -4.59 -28.71 -11.98
N THR A 202 -5.19 -29.83 -12.32
CA THR A 202 -6.04 -29.98 -13.52
C THR A 202 -7.42 -30.49 -13.17
N ILE A 203 -8.44 -30.06 -13.91
CA ILE A 203 -9.81 -30.55 -13.70
C ILE A 203 -9.88 -32.05 -14.02
N GLY A 204 -10.33 -32.85 -13.05
CA GLY A 204 -10.66 -34.28 -13.22
C GLY A 204 -12.05 -34.45 -13.78
N THR A 205 -13.07 -34.33 -12.94
CA THR A 205 -14.49 -34.48 -13.34
C THR A 205 -15.32 -33.27 -12.93
N ILE A 206 -16.41 -33.02 -13.63
CA ILE A 206 -17.40 -31.98 -13.32
C ILE A 206 -18.77 -32.65 -13.31
N ASP A 207 -19.46 -32.66 -12.15
CA ASP A 207 -20.90 -33.02 -12.12
C ASP A 207 -21.75 -31.77 -12.41
N GLU A 208 -21.88 -31.44 -13.70
CA GLU A 208 -22.69 -30.30 -14.14
C GLU A 208 -24.16 -30.41 -13.67
N ASN A 209 -24.71 -31.63 -13.61
CA ASN A 209 -26.11 -31.82 -13.22
C ASN A 209 -26.31 -31.44 -11.74
N ALA A 210 -25.40 -31.78 -10.85
CA ALA A 210 -25.48 -31.39 -9.45
C ALA A 210 -25.33 -29.86 -9.29
N ILE A 211 -24.40 -29.25 -10.01
CA ILE A 211 -24.19 -27.80 -10.01
C ILE A 211 -25.44 -27.05 -10.48
N ARG A 212 -26.04 -27.51 -11.63
CA ARG A 212 -27.27 -26.91 -12.17
C ARG A 212 -28.49 -27.10 -11.25
N ARG A 213 -28.62 -28.26 -10.60
CA ARG A 213 -29.67 -28.46 -9.59
C ARG A 213 -29.57 -27.53 -8.40
N ALA A 214 -28.36 -27.25 -7.93
CA ALA A 214 -28.11 -26.31 -6.82
C ALA A 214 -28.52 -24.87 -7.16
N ALA A 215 -28.34 -24.45 -8.39
CA ALA A 215 -28.67 -23.10 -8.86
C ALA A 215 -30.20 -22.82 -8.82
N LYS A 216 -31.06 -23.81 -9.04
CA LYS A 216 -32.54 -23.70 -9.12
C LYS A 216 -33.05 -22.72 -10.20
N ARG A 217 -32.19 -22.06 -10.93
CA ARG A 217 -32.44 -21.14 -12.05
C ARG A 217 -31.43 -21.37 -13.16
N PRO A 218 -31.67 -20.86 -14.38
CA PRO A 218 -30.75 -21.05 -15.49
C PRO A 218 -29.35 -20.47 -15.15
N ILE A 219 -28.34 -21.28 -15.40
CA ILE A 219 -26.92 -20.90 -15.34
C ILE A 219 -26.18 -21.48 -16.54
N GLU A 220 -25.07 -20.91 -16.88
CA GLU A 220 -24.16 -21.41 -17.89
C GLU A 220 -22.79 -21.70 -17.28
N LEU A 221 -22.14 -22.80 -17.69
CA LEU A 221 -20.75 -23.09 -17.38
C LEU A 221 -19.88 -22.64 -18.56
N VAL A 222 -18.92 -21.77 -18.26
CA VAL A 222 -17.94 -21.26 -19.21
C VAL A 222 -16.60 -21.90 -18.90
N ARG A 223 -16.04 -22.65 -19.86
CA ARG A 223 -14.80 -23.41 -19.69
C ARG A 223 -13.76 -23.01 -20.73
N ASN A 224 -12.51 -22.83 -20.28
CA ASN A 224 -11.35 -22.62 -21.15
C ASN A 224 -10.09 -23.28 -20.50
N GLY A 225 -9.78 -24.51 -20.88
CA GLY A 225 -8.77 -25.32 -20.21
C GLY A 225 -9.21 -25.72 -18.80
N ASN A 226 -8.43 -25.34 -17.79
CA ASN A 226 -8.77 -25.47 -16.37
C ASN A 226 -9.50 -24.25 -15.79
N PHE A 227 -9.65 -23.18 -16.56
CA PHE A 227 -10.51 -22.06 -16.18
C PHE A 227 -11.98 -22.49 -16.34
N LEU A 228 -12.70 -22.50 -15.23
CA LEU A 228 -14.11 -22.83 -15.16
C LEU A 228 -14.86 -21.72 -14.42
N ALA A 229 -15.88 -21.16 -15.06
CA ALA A 229 -16.75 -20.18 -14.46
C ALA A 229 -18.22 -20.58 -14.60
N ILE A 230 -19.04 -20.11 -13.67
CA ILE A 230 -20.49 -20.24 -13.66
C ILE A 230 -21.06 -18.84 -13.82
N ILE A 231 -21.93 -18.62 -14.81
CA ILE A 231 -22.56 -17.33 -15.07
C ILE A 231 -24.09 -17.44 -15.11
N GLY A 232 -24.77 -16.34 -14.82
CA GLY A 232 -26.22 -16.24 -14.89
C GLY A 232 -26.76 -14.87 -14.50
N ASP A 233 -28.01 -14.60 -14.83
CA ASP A 233 -28.69 -13.32 -14.54
C ASP A 233 -29.05 -13.18 -13.06
N ASP A 234 -29.28 -14.31 -12.36
CA ASP A 234 -29.62 -14.33 -10.93
C ASP A 234 -28.38 -14.59 -10.08
N GLU A 235 -27.96 -13.58 -9.31
CA GLU A 235 -26.78 -13.66 -8.46
C GLU A 235 -26.85 -14.79 -7.43
N THR A 236 -28.05 -15.03 -6.85
CA THR A 236 -28.27 -16.08 -5.86
C THR A 236 -28.10 -17.46 -6.45
N ALA A 237 -28.57 -17.66 -7.68
CA ALA A 237 -28.42 -18.93 -8.42
C ALA A 237 -26.93 -19.20 -8.74
N VAL A 238 -26.21 -18.19 -9.20
CA VAL A 238 -24.77 -18.28 -9.49
C VAL A 238 -23.96 -18.55 -8.21
N GLU A 239 -24.33 -17.91 -7.09
CA GLU A 239 -23.71 -18.16 -5.78
C GLU A 239 -23.93 -19.61 -5.32
N ALA A 240 -25.17 -20.09 -5.35
CA ALA A 240 -25.51 -21.47 -4.96
C ALA A 240 -24.79 -22.51 -5.83
N ALA A 241 -24.71 -22.27 -7.14
CA ALA A 241 -23.96 -23.10 -8.06
C ALA A 241 -22.45 -23.08 -7.79
N GLY A 242 -21.89 -21.91 -7.49
CA GLY A 242 -20.48 -21.76 -7.13
C GLY A 242 -20.11 -22.52 -5.86
N ILE A 243 -20.94 -22.46 -4.83
CA ILE A 243 -20.78 -23.24 -3.59
C ILE A 243 -20.84 -24.74 -3.89
N ALA A 244 -21.83 -25.18 -4.66
CA ALA A 244 -21.95 -26.59 -5.03
C ALA A 244 -20.76 -27.09 -5.85
N ALA A 245 -20.19 -26.26 -6.72
CA ALA A 245 -19.05 -26.62 -7.56
C ALA A 245 -17.80 -27.00 -6.74
N VAL A 246 -17.62 -26.47 -5.53
CA VAL A 246 -16.50 -26.82 -4.66
C VAL A 246 -16.43 -28.34 -4.37
N SER A 247 -17.59 -29.00 -4.22
CA SER A 247 -17.68 -30.44 -3.96
C SER A 247 -17.99 -31.29 -5.19
N HIS A 248 -18.39 -30.67 -6.32
CA HIS A 248 -18.80 -31.35 -7.55
C HIS A 248 -17.80 -31.17 -8.70
N VAL A 249 -16.66 -30.51 -8.45
CA VAL A 249 -15.51 -30.48 -9.37
C VAL A 249 -14.35 -31.15 -8.67
N THR A 250 -13.79 -32.18 -9.29
CA THR A 250 -12.58 -32.84 -8.76
C THR A 250 -11.36 -32.31 -9.46
N TRP A 251 -10.24 -32.28 -8.72
CA TRP A 251 -8.97 -31.80 -9.23
C TRP A 251 -7.90 -32.91 -9.09
N GLN A 252 -6.99 -32.94 -10.05
CA GLN A 252 -5.79 -33.81 -10.04
C GLN A 252 -4.56 -32.94 -9.77
N ASN A 253 -3.47 -33.53 -9.28
CA ASN A 253 -2.21 -32.86 -8.97
C ASN A 253 -2.40 -31.72 -7.95
N VAL A 254 -3.21 -31.96 -6.93
CA VAL A 254 -3.46 -31.00 -5.87
C VAL A 254 -2.33 -31.01 -4.86
N GLU A 255 -1.76 -29.84 -4.64
CA GLU A 255 -0.80 -29.58 -3.57
C GLU A 255 -1.43 -28.60 -2.59
N ALA A 256 -1.37 -28.90 -1.30
CA ALA A 256 -1.96 -28.06 -0.27
C ALA A 256 -0.91 -27.66 0.78
N PRO A 257 -0.92 -26.41 1.26
CA PRO A 257 -0.06 -25.98 2.35
C PRO A 257 -0.24 -26.82 3.61
N THR A 258 0.87 -27.17 4.26
CA THR A 258 0.89 -27.96 5.49
C THR A 258 1.25 -27.11 6.72
N PRO A 259 0.89 -27.55 7.96
CA PRO A 259 1.19 -26.79 9.19
C PRO A 259 2.67 -26.42 9.36
N THR A 260 3.59 -27.27 8.93
CA THR A 260 5.04 -27.00 9.06
C THR A 260 5.51 -25.82 8.22
N GLN A 261 4.81 -25.49 7.14
CA GLN A 261 5.19 -24.40 6.21
C GLN A 261 4.88 -23.00 6.74
N GLN A 262 4.18 -22.88 7.86
CA GLN A 262 3.98 -21.61 8.57
C GLN A 262 5.09 -21.29 9.57
N GLU A 263 5.95 -22.27 9.88
CA GLU A 263 7.01 -22.12 10.88
C GLU A 263 8.23 -21.38 10.32
N ALA A 264 8.87 -20.54 11.14
CA ALA A 264 10.08 -19.82 10.77
C ALA A 264 11.22 -20.75 10.33
N SER A 265 11.34 -21.91 10.98
CA SER A 265 12.34 -22.94 10.66
C SER A 265 12.21 -23.50 9.25
N TRP A 266 10.99 -23.55 8.71
CA TRP A 266 10.77 -23.97 7.34
C TRP A 266 11.40 -23.00 6.33
N LEU A 267 11.23 -21.69 6.51
CA LEU A 267 11.83 -20.68 5.64
C LEU A 267 13.35 -20.76 5.57
N LEU A 268 13.99 -20.98 6.72
CA LEU A 268 15.46 -21.08 6.84
C LEU A 268 16.05 -22.27 6.08
N GLN A 269 15.24 -23.26 5.73
CA GLN A 269 15.67 -24.49 5.03
C GLN A 269 15.39 -24.45 3.52
N ARG A 270 14.79 -23.37 3.00
CA ARG A 270 14.42 -23.28 1.59
C ARG A 270 15.54 -22.76 0.70
N PRO A 271 15.52 -23.10 -0.59
CA PRO A 271 16.42 -22.50 -1.57
C PRO A 271 16.29 -20.99 -1.61
N VAL A 272 17.41 -20.29 -1.70
CA VAL A 272 17.47 -18.82 -1.69
C VAL A 272 18.32 -18.28 -2.84
N VAL A 273 17.98 -17.05 -3.26
CA VAL A 273 18.87 -16.19 -4.04
C VAL A 273 19.44 -15.15 -3.07
N GLU A 274 20.74 -15.19 -2.85
CA GLU A 274 21.41 -14.26 -1.95
C GLU A 274 21.73 -12.92 -2.60
N ARG A 275 21.58 -11.85 -1.83
CA ARG A 275 21.99 -10.49 -2.18
C ARG A 275 22.59 -9.82 -0.96
N VAL A 276 23.75 -9.20 -1.13
CA VAL A 276 24.47 -8.51 -0.06
C VAL A 276 24.51 -7.01 -0.35
N PHE A 277 24.22 -6.22 0.67
CA PHE A 277 24.21 -4.75 0.61
C PHE A 277 25.04 -4.18 1.75
N GLY A 278 25.69 -3.03 1.51
CA GLY A 278 26.45 -2.31 2.53
C GLY A 278 27.91 -2.77 2.68
N ALA A 279 28.46 -2.63 3.87
CA ALA A 279 29.87 -2.89 4.15
C ALA A 279 30.22 -4.39 4.06
N PRO A 280 31.47 -4.74 3.67
CA PRO A 280 31.94 -6.11 3.75
C PRO A 280 32.02 -6.61 5.19
N ASP A 281 31.92 -7.94 5.39
CA ASP A 281 32.10 -8.54 6.72
C ASP A 281 33.57 -8.50 7.15
N ALA A 282 33.87 -7.66 8.11
CA ALA A 282 35.21 -7.57 8.69
C ALA A 282 35.46 -8.62 9.82
N GLY A 283 34.48 -9.43 10.16
CA GLY A 283 34.51 -10.32 11.31
C GLY A 283 34.55 -9.56 12.64
N ASN A 284 35.19 -10.15 13.66
CA ASN A 284 35.39 -9.51 14.97
C ASN A 284 36.87 -9.52 15.39
N PRO A 285 37.76 -8.83 14.66
CA PRO A 285 39.21 -8.89 14.93
C PRO A 285 39.62 -8.31 16.29
N GLN A 286 38.77 -7.50 16.90
CA GLN A 286 39.03 -6.82 18.18
C GLN A 286 38.39 -7.54 19.37
N GLY A 287 37.73 -8.70 19.15
CA GLY A 287 37.08 -9.46 20.22
C GLY A 287 35.97 -8.71 20.96
N ARG A 288 35.28 -7.82 20.26
CA ARG A 288 34.20 -7.00 20.84
C ARG A 288 33.04 -7.85 21.33
N GLU A 289 32.27 -7.35 22.31
CA GLU A 289 31.04 -7.97 22.74
C GLU A 289 30.07 -8.13 21.55
N ARG A 290 29.44 -9.29 21.44
CA ARG A 290 28.50 -9.61 20.37
C ARG A 290 27.09 -9.74 20.93
N TYR A 291 26.16 -9.05 20.29
CA TYR A 291 24.72 -9.27 20.44
C TYR A 291 24.20 -10.02 19.22
N GLU A 292 23.31 -10.98 19.43
CA GLU A 292 22.65 -11.71 18.35
C GLU A 292 21.21 -12.06 18.75
N ALA A 293 20.25 -11.82 17.84
CA ALA A 293 18.84 -12.20 18.04
C ALA A 293 18.16 -12.50 16.72
N THR A 294 17.18 -13.41 16.77
CA THR A 294 16.36 -13.81 15.62
C THR A 294 14.91 -13.48 15.91
N TYR A 295 14.25 -12.90 14.92
CA TYR A 295 12.85 -12.48 14.97
C TYR A 295 12.08 -13.11 13.82
N SER A 296 10.79 -13.36 14.00
CA SER A 296 9.96 -13.91 12.93
C SER A 296 8.56 -13.31 12.90
N ARG A 297 7.96 -13.35 11.70
CA ARG A 297 6.56 -13.04 11.46
C ARG A 297 5.98 -14.00 10.42
N GLY A 298 4.82 -14.58 10.70
CA GLY A 298 4.10 -15.45 9.78
C GLY A 298 3.50 -14.73 8.56
N TYR A 299 2.83 -15.47 7.68
CA TYR A 299 2.07 -14.91 6.57
C TYR A 299 0.87 -14.11 7.10
N LEU A 300 0.54 -12.98 6.42
CA LEU A 300 -0.67 -12.20 6.71
C LEU A 300 -1.53 -12.07 5.45
N ALA A 301 -2.84 -11.98 5.64
CA ALA A 301 -3.81 -11.63 4.61
C ALA A 301 -3.97 -10.11 4.51
N HIS A 302 -4.54 -9.60 3.41
CA HIS A 302 -4.93 -8.20 3.28
C HIS A 302 -6.18 -7.91 4.11
N ALA A 303 -7.06 -8.90 4.25
CA ALA A 303 -8.29 -8.79 5.03
C ALA A 303 -9.13 -7.55 4.65
N SER A 304 -9.26 -7.28 3.35
CA SER A 304 -10.11 -6.19 2.85
C SER A 304 -11.55 -6.40 3.29
N ILE A 305 -12.24 -5.31 3.69
CA ILE A 305 -13.61 -5.39 4.23
C ILE A 305 -14.58 -6.02 3.21
N SER A 306 -14.52 -5.60 1.93
CA SER A 306 -15.23 -6.31 0.86
C SER A 306 -14.29 -7.25 0.13
N PRO A 307 -14.77 -8.44 -0.28
CA PRO A 307 -14.02 -9.31 -1.20
C PRO A 307 -13.77 -8.65 -2.54
N SER A 308 -12.79 -9.16 -3.28
CA SER A 308 -12.42 -8.64 -4.59
C SER A 308 -13.55 -8.74 -5.62
N CYS A 309 -13.67 -7.69 -6.46
CA CYS A 309 -14.68 -7.56 -7.48
C CYS A 309 -14.08 -6.96 -8.77
N GLY A 310 -14.53 -7.44 -9.90
CA GLY A 310 -14.16 -6.92 -11.22
C GLY A 310 -15.32 -7.01 -12.20
N LEU A 311 -15.44 -6.02 -13.07
CA LEU A 311 -16.40 -6.02 -14.17
C LEU A 311 -15.67 -5.93 -15.51
N ALA A 312 -16.21 -6.57 -16.56
CA ALA A 312 -15.68 -6.46 -17.90
C ALA A 312 -16.76 -6.54 -18.95
N LEU A 313 -16.54 -5.81 -20.05
CA LEU A 313 -17.36 -5.87 -21.26
C LEU A 313 -16.45 -5.93 -22.48
N TYR A 314 -16.58 -6.97 -23.29
CA TYR A 314 -15.96 -7.05 -24.61
C TYR A 314 -17.00 -6.80 -25.69
N LYS A 315 -16.89 -5.68 -26.40
CA LYS A 315 -17.82 -5.28 -27.45
C LYS A 315 -17.08 -4.49 -28.52
N ASP A 316 -17.44 -4.68 -29.80
CA ASP A 316 -16.88 -3.98 -30.96
C ASP A 316 -15.34 -3.98 -30.97
N ALA A 317 -14.74 -5.16 -30.73
CA ALA A 317 -13.30 -5.41 -30.63
C ALA A 317 -12.59 -4.57 -29.54
N LYS A 318 -13.31 -4.04 -28.56
CA LYS A 318 -12.77 -3.30 -27.40
C LYS A 318 -13.15 -4.01 -26.10
N LEU A 319 -12.18 -4.09 -25.20
CA LEU A 319 -12.38 -4.60 -23.85
C LEU A 319 -12.39 -3.42 -22.87
N THR A 320 -13.50 -3.23 -22.16
CA THR A 320 -13.58 -2.29 -21.04
C THR A 320 -13.62 -3.07 -19.74
N VAL A 321 -12.76 -2.68 -18.78
CA VAL A 321 -12.63 -3.32 -17.46
C VAL A 321 -12.79 -2.28 -16.37
N TRP A 322 -13.58 -2.59 -15.34
CA TRP A 322 -13.70 -1.81 -14.12
C TRP A 322 -13.13 -2.64 -12.96
N THR A 323 -12.31 -2.00 -12.13
CA THR A 323 -11.54 -2.69 -11.08
C THR A 323 -11.19 -1.75 -9.94
N HIS A 324 -11.00 -2.30 -8.75
CA HIS A 324 -10.46 -1.55 -7.60
C HIS A 324 -8.96 -1.81 -7.37
N CYS A 325 -8.22 -2.21 -8.41
CA CYS A 325 -6.80 -2.47 -8.32
C CYS A 325 -5.96 -1.22 -8.09
N GLN A 326 -4.72 -1.38 -7.65
CA GLN A 326 -3.79 -0.29 -7.39
C GLN A 326 -3.20 0.37 -8.65
N GLY A 327 -3.33 -0.24 -9.84
CA GLY A 327 -2.67 0.25 -11.05
C GLY A 327 -3.35 -0.18 -12.34
N VAL A 328 -4.13 0.72 -12.94
CA VAL A 328 -4.89 0.44 -14.17
C VAL A 328 -4.00 0.20 -15.38
N TYR A 329 -2.89 0.89 -15.51
CA TYR A 329 -1.94 0.69 -16.63
C TYR A 329 -1.16 -0.62 -16.55
N PRO A 330 -0.59 -1.01 -15.39
CA PRO A 330 0.01 -2.33 -15.23
C PRO A 330 -0.97 -3.48 -15.47
N LEU A 331 -2.22 -3.36 -15.00
CA LEU A 331 -3.25 -4.36 -15.28
C LEU A 331 -3.60 -4.42 -16.77
N ARG A 332 -3.75 -3.27 -17.46
CA ARG A 332 -3.95 -3.22 -18.92
C ARG A 332 -2.87 -3.97 -19.67
N ALA A 333 -1.60 -3.76 -19.30
CA ALA A 333 -0.47 -4.44 -19.92
C ALA A 333 -0.52 -5.96 -19.68
N ALA A 334 -0.89 -6.41 -18.48
CA ALA A 334 -1.06 -7.82 -18.17
C ALA A 334 -2.21 -8.46 -18.98
N LEU A 335 -3.38 -7.80 -19.01
CA LEU A 335 -4.54 -8.25 -19.80
C LEU A 335 -4.23 -8.34 -21.29
N SER A 336 -3.49 -7.35 -21.85
CA SER A 336 -3.03 -7.38 -23.23
C SER A 336 -2.25 -8.66 -23.54
N LYS A 337 -1.36 -9.09 -22.65
CA LYS A 337 -0.55 -10.31 -22.82
C LYS A 337 -1.39 -11.59 -22.75
N ILE A 338 -2.22 -11.75 -21.72
CA ILE A 338 -2.97 -12.99 -21.51
C ILE A 338 -4.13 -13.17 -22.51
N LEU A 339 -4.73 -12.06 -22.97
CA LEU A 339 -5.85 -12.09 -23.93
C LEU A 339 -5.41 -11.91 -25.37
N LYS A 340 -4.12 -11.66 -25.61
CA LYS A 340 -3.54 -11.42 -26.95
C LYS A 340 -4.25 -10.26 -27.68
N LEU A 341 -4.55 -9.19 -26.95
CA LEU A 341 -5.17 -7.95 -27.45
C LEU A 341 -4.15 -6.81 -27.48
N GLU A 342 -4.28 -5.91 -28.45
CA GLU A 342 -3.50 -4.68 -28.46
C GLU A 342 -3.86 -3.79 -27.25
N PRO A 343 -2.88 -3.18 -26.56
CA PRO A 343 -3.16 -2.32 -25.39
C PRO A 343 -4.15 -1.18 -25.69
N SER A 344 -4.17 -0.66 -26.91
CA SER A 344 -5.09 0.40 -27.36
C SER A 344 -6.55 -0.04 -27.45
N SER A 345 -6.81 -1.35 -27.53
CA SER A 345 -8.16 -1.92 -27.52
C SER A 345 -8.67 -2.24 -26.12
N ILE A 346 -7.84 -2.01 -25.08
CA ILE A 346 -8.20 -2.28 -23.69
C ILE A 346 -8.32 -0.96 -22.91
N ILE A 347 -9.48 -0.71 -22.33
CA ILE A 347 -9.75 0.41 -21.45
C ILE A 347 -9.91 -0.14 -20.03
N VAL A 348 -9.18 0.42 -19.08
CA VAL A 348 -9.32 0.05 -17.67
C VAL A 348 -9.69 1.30 -16.87
N HIS A 349 -10.76 1.18 -16.10
CA HIS A 349 -11.25 2.20 -15.18
C HIS A 349 -11.08 1.73 -13.73
N HIS A 350 -10.52 2.59 -12.89
CA HIS A 350 -10.57 2.38 -11.47
C HIS A 350 -11.93 2.79 -10.91
N VAL A 351 -12.52 1.92 -10.08
CA VAL A 351 -13.69 2.19 -9.24
C VAL A 351 -13.33 1.79 -7.83
N GLN A 352 -13.74 2.55 -6.83
CA GLN A 352 -13.34 2.29 -5.44
C GLN A 352 -13.85 0.93 -4.95
N GLY A 353 -13.01 0.23 -4.18
CA GLY A 353 -13.38 -0.93 -3.39
C GLY A 353 -13.37 -0.60 -1.89
N SER A 354 -13.90 -1.48 -1.08
CA SER A 354 -13.95 -1.31 0.38
C SER A 354 -12.70 -1.86 1.07
N GLY A 355 -11.58 -1.19 0.87
CA GLY A 355 -10.27 -1.58 1.36
C GLY A 355 -9.40 -2.19 0.28
N CYS A 356 -8.09 -2.12 0.51
CA CYS A 356 -7.07 -2.64 -0.40
C CYS A 356 -5.87 -3.16 0.40
N TYR A 357 -5.19 -2.26 1.12
CA TYR A 357 -4.03 -2.48 1.99
C TYR A 357 -2.78 -3.02 1.30
N GLY A 358 -2.84 -3.24 -0.01
CA GLY A 358 -1.75 -3.74 -0.84
C GLY A 358 -2.25 -4.47 -2.09
N HIS A 359 -1.50 -5.46 -2.55
CA HIS A 359 -1.86 -6.25 -3.72
C HIS A 359 -2.78 -7.42 -3.33
N ASN A 360 -4.06 -7.13 -3.13
CA ASN A 360 -5.13 -8.10 -2.88
C ASN A 360 -5.62 -8.76 -4.19
N GLY A 361 -6.76 -9.47 -4.18
CA GLY A 361 -7.34 -10.17 -5.33
C GLY A 361 -7.99 -9.30 -6.41
N ALA A 362 -7.92 -7.96 -6.32
CA ALA A 362 -8.61 -7.06 -7.26
C ALA A 362 -8.15 -7.23 -8.73
N ASP A 363 -6.86 -7.42 -8.95
CA ASP A 363 -6.31 -7.70 -10.29
C ASP A 363 -6.81 -9.04 -10.84
N ASP A 364 -6.89 -10.05 -9.97
CA ASP A 364 -7.37 -11.40 -10.32
C ASP A 364 -8.87 -11.39 -10.69
N ALA A 365 -9.70 -10.74 -9.88
CA ALA A 365 -11.14 -10.63 -10.16
C ALA A 365 -11.43 -9.88 -11.47
N ALA A 366 -10.65 -8.84 -11.76
CA ALA A 366 -10.73 -8.09 -13.02
C ALA A 366 -10.30 -8.96 -14.21
N ALA A 367 -9.23 -9.74 -14.07
CA ALA A 367 -8.76 -10.66 -15.11
C ALA A 367 -9.77 -11.77 -15.40
N ASP A 368 -10.40 -12.34 -14.36
CA ASP A 368 -11.45 -13.34 -14.50
C ASP A 368 -12.65 -12.80 -15.28
N ALA A 369 -13.13 -11.61 -14.92
CA ALA A 369 -14.21 -10.94 -15.63
C ALA A 369 -13.85 -10.72 -17.11
N ALA A 370 -12.62 -10.30 -17.39
CA ALA A 370 -12.12 -10.09 -18.76
C ALA A 370 -12.05 -11.40 -19.55
N ILE A 371 -11.54 -12.50 -18.95
CA ILE A 371 -11.46 -13.82 -19.59
C ILE A 371 -12.87 -14.32 -19.96
N ILE A 372 -13.85 -14.14 -19.07
CA ILE A 372 -15.24 -14.54 -19.35
C ILE A 372 -15.86 -13.64 -20.43
N ALA A 373 -15.67 -12.31 -20.35
CA ALA A 373 -16.21 -11.36 -21.32
C ALA A 373 -15.72 -11.61 -22.75
N MET A 374 -14.47 -12.07 -22.92
CA MET A 374 -13.94 -12.48 -24.23
C MET A 374 -14.73 -13.65 -24.85
N GLN A 375 -15.32 -14.52 -24.04
CA GLN A 375 -16.15 -15.65 -24.51
C GLN A 375 -17.63 -15.28 -24.62
N LYS A 376 -18.04 -14.11 -24.13
CA LYS A 376 -19.39 -13.57 -24.12
C LYS A 376 -19.46 -12.15 -24.69
N PRO A 377 -19.12 -11.95 -25.98
CA PRO A 377 -19.13 -10.62 -26.59
C PRO A 377 -20.49 -9.93 -26.46
N GLY A 378 -20.46 -8.66 -26.06
CA GLY A 378 -21.65 -7.83 -25.89
C GLY A 378 -22.34 -7.95 -24.53
N GLN A 379 -21.92 -8.90 -23.69
CA GLN A 379 -22.50 -9.11 -22.35
C GLN A 379 -21.57 -8.60 -21.26
N PRO A 380 -22.00 -7.65 -20.40
CA PRO A 380 -21.21 -7.24 -19.24
C PRO A 380 -21.14 -8.36 -18.21
N ILE A 381 -19.96 -8.63 -17.69
CA ILE A 381 -19.67 -9.69 -16.72
C ILE A 381 -19.24 -9.06 -15.40
N ARG A 382 -19.86 -9.45 -14.28
CA ARG A 382 -19.41 -9.12 -12.92
C ARG A 382 -18.90 -10.35 -12.22
N VAL A 383 -17.62 -10.40 -11.88
CA VAL A 383 -17.03 -11.38 -10.98
C VAL A 383 -16.90 -10.74 -9.60
N ARG A 384 -17.48 -11.39 -8.58
CA ARG A 384 -17.33 -11.01 -7.17
C ARG A 384 -16.89 -12.25 -6.39
N TRP A 385 -15.81 -12.13 -5.64
CA TRP A 385 -15.33 -13.21 -4.81
C TRP A 385 -16.18 -13.35 -3.54
N ARG A 386 -16.16 -14.52 -2.93
CA ARG A 386 -16.66 -14.73 -1.58
C ARG A 386 -15.57 -14.37 -0.55
N ARG A 387 -15.96 -14.25 0.71
CA ARG A 387 -15.01 -13.98 1.78
C ARG A 387 -13.94 -15.07 1.91
N GLU A 388 -14.35 -16.31 1.85
CA GLU A 388 -13.47 -17.47 1.89
C GLU A 388 -12.50 -17.49 0.71
N GLU A 389 -12.97 -17.15 -0.48
CA GLU A 389 -12.14 -17.06 -1.68
C GLU A 389 -11.08 -15.97 -1.54
N GLU A 390 -11.42 -14.80 -0.98
CA GLU A 390 -10.47 -13.74 -0.71
C GLU A 390 -9.36 -14.24 0.22
N PHE A 391 -9.71 -14.79 1.37
CA PHE A 391 -8.73 -15.30 2.33
C PHE A 391 -7.90 -16.48 1.82
N ILE A 392 -8.45 -17.32 0.97
CA ILE A 392 -7.70 -18.48 0.43
C ILE A 392 -6.79 -18.06 -0.72
N TYR A 393 -7.29 -17.29 -1.69
CA TYR A 393 -6.65 -17.12 -2.99
C TYR A 393 -5.95 -15.78 -3.20
N GLU A 394 -6.25 -14.71 -2.42
CA GLU A 394 -5.49 -13.46 -2.54
C GLU A 394 -3.99 -13.70 -2.27
N PRO A 395 -3.07 -12.93 -2.88
CA PRO A 395 -1.67 -12.99 -2.51
C PRO A 395 -1.50 -12.63 -1.03
N LYS A 396 -0.70 -13.38 -0.28
CA LYS A 396 -0.39 -13.07 1.13
C LYS A 396 0.82 -12.16 1.24
N THR A 397 0.98 -11.43 2.35
CA THR A 397 2.31 -10.90 2.64
C THR A 397 3.21 -12.05 3.08
N PRO A 398 4.47 -12.12 2.60
CA PRO A 398 5.36 -13.24 2.91
C PRO A 398 5.63 -13.37 4.41
N ALA A 399 5.76 -14.58 4.90
CA ALA A 399 6.43 -14.83 6.18
C ALA A 399 7.88 -14.35 6.09
N MET A 400 8.44 -13.87 7.21
CA MET A 400 9.81 -13.37 7.26
C MET A 400 10.53 -13.85 8.52
N VAL A 401 11.82 -14.13 8.35
CA VAL A 401 12.76 -14.30 9.46
C VAL A 401 13.83 -13.23 9.33
N VAL A 402 14.11 -12.56 10.43
CA VAL A 402 15.12 -11.50 10.50
C VAL A 402 16.10 -11.83 11.62
N LYS A 403 17.37 -12.00 11.27
CA LYS A 403 18.46 -12.21 12.22
C LYS A 403 19.30 -10.94 12.31
N VAL A 404 19.49 -10.44 13.51
CA VAL A 404 20.32 -9.26 13.80
C VAL A 404 21.56 -9.70 14.55
N ARG A 405 22.72 -9.17 14.12
CA ARG A 405 24.00 -9.29 14.82
C ARG A 405 24.62 -7.92 14.95
N ALA A 406 25.05 -7.56 16.14
CA ALA A 406 25.76 -6.32 16.39
C ALA A 406 27.06 -6.57 17.18
N LEU A 407 28.13 -5.85 16.85
CA LEU A 407 29.33 -5.73 17.68
C LEU A 407 29.28 -4.40 18.42
N LEU A 408 29.61 -4.43 19.70
CA LEU A 408 29.46 -3.28 20.60
C LEU A 408 30.83 -2.68 20.96
N ASP A 409 30.88 -1.39 21.18
CA ASP A 409 31.99 -0.72 21.83
C ASP A 409 31.90 -0.85 23.37
N ASP A 410 32.91 -0.28 24.08
CA ASP A 410 32.96 -0.33 25.54
C ASP A 410 31.84 0.46 26.24
N ALA A 411 31.13 1.33 25.50
CA ALA A 411 29.96 2.05 25.98
C ALA A 411 28.62 1.33 25.65
N GLY A 412 28.70 0.12 25.08
CA GLY A 412 27.55 -0.67 24.66
C GLY A 412 26.86 -0.17 23.39
N LYS A 413 27.52 0.70 22.59
CA LYS A 413 26.96 1.20 21.33
C LYS A 413 27.35 0.27 20.17
N PRO A 414 26.47 0.03 19.18
CA PRO A 414 26.79 -0.79 18.02
C PRO A 414 27.79 -0.06 17.11
N VAL A 415 28.87 -0.75 16.75
CA VAL A 415 29.89 -0.28 15.80
C VAL A 415 29.91 -1.08 14.50
N ASP A 416 29.33 -2.28 14.51
CA ASP A 416 29.06 -3.11 13.34
C ASP A 416 27.65 -3.70 13.48
N TRP A 417 26.90 -3.66 12.39
CA TRP A 417 25.53 -4.18 12.34
C TRP A 417 25.33 -5.05 11.11
N THR A 418 24.87 -6.27 11.31
CA THR A 418 24.46 -7.16 10.24
C THR A 418 22.99 -7.52 10.44
N GLN A 419 22.18 -7.33 9.40
CA GLN A 419 20.81 -7.80 9.37
C GLN A 419 20.63 -8.81 8.22
N GLU A 420 20.28 -10.04 8.56
CA GLU A 420 20.01 -11.10 7.61
C GLU A 420 18.50 -11.33 7.52
N ILE A 421 17.97 -11.42 6.31
CA ILE A 421 16.53 -11.40 6.04
C ILE A 421 16.17 -12.56 5.11
N TRP A 422 15.34 -13.48 5.57
CA TRP A 422 14.73 -14.53 4.76
C TRP A 422 13.29 -14.17 4.48
N SER A 423 12.92 -14.16 3.22
CA SER A 423 11.57 -13.79 2.79
C SER A 423 11.29 -14.29 1.38
N PRO A 424 10.13 -14.91 1.08
CA PRO A 424 9.62 -14.97 -0.28
C PRO A 424 9.41 -13.57 -0.86
N THR A 425 9.12 -13.48 -2.15
CA THR A 425 8.92 -12.20 -2.83
C THR A 425 7.76 -11.39 -2.27
N HIS A 426 7.91 -10.07 -2.21
CA HIS A 426 6.82 -9.11 -1.98
C HIS A 426 6.25 -8.55 -3.30
N ASN A 427 6.52 -9.17 -4.46
CA ASN A 427 6.29 -8.55 -5.76
C ASN A 427 5.59 -9.46 -6.79
N LEU A 428 4.66 -10.34 -6.36
CA LEU A 428 3.82 -11.08 -7.30
C LEU A 428 2.73 -10.19 -7.92
N ARG A 429 3.12 -9.05 -8.49
CA ARG A 429 2.25 -8.17 -9.26
C ARG A 429 1.86 -8.83 -10.60
N PRO A 430 0.79 -8.36 -11.29
CA PRO A 430 0.35 -8.95 -12.56
C PRO A 430 1.45 -9.15 -13.60
N GLY A 431 2.44 -8.23 -13.68
CA GLY A 431 3.59 -8.33 -14.58
C GLY A 431 3.19 -8.60 -16.03
N ALA A 432 3.68 -9.72 -16.59
CA ALA A 432 3.29 -10.19 -17.91
C ALA A 432 2.02 -11.08 -17.92
N GLY A 433 1.25 -11.09 -16.83
CA GLY A 433 0.05 -11.92 -16.67
C GLY A 433 0.29 -13.25 -15.94
N GLY A 434 1.55 -13.67 -15.78
CA GLY A 434 1.91 -14.96 -15.19
C GLY A 434 1.57 -15.15 -13.70
N ASN A 435 1.15 -14.08 -13.05
CA ASN A 435 0.77 -14.09 -11.63
C ASN A 435 -0.75 -13.93 -11.41
N LEU A 436 -1.55 -13.82 -12.48
CA LEU A 436 -3.00 -13.74 -12.40
C LEU A 436 -3.61 -15.15 -12.34
N LEU A 437 -4.43 -15.44 -11.33
CA LEU A 437 -5.02 -16.76 -11.11
C LEU A 437 -5.78 -17.29 -12.32
N GLY A 438 -6.65 -16.46 -12.93
CA GLY A 438 -7.40 -16.84 -14.11
C GLY A 438 -6.49 -17.22 -15.28
N ALA A 439 -5.37 -16.52 -15.46
CA ALA A 439 -4.40 -16.79 -16.53
C ALA A 439 -3.66 -18.13 -16.33
N LEU A 440 -3.41 -18.54 -15.09
CA LEU A 440 -2.76 -19.83 -14.77
C LEU A 440 -3.63 -21.04 -15.14
N ALA A 441 -4.93 -20.85 -15.21
CA ALA A 441 -5.90 -21.90 -15.53
C ALA A 441 -6.19 -22.01 -17.04
N LEU A 442 -5.68 -21.12 -17.89
CA LEU A 442 -5.87 -21.16 -19.35
C LEU A 442 -5.10 -22.34 -19.98
N PRO A 443 -5.48 -22.80 -21.21
CA PRO A 443 -4.78 -23.88 -21.88
C PRO A 443 -3.29 -23.61 -22.17
N ASP A 444 -2.93 -22.36 -22.33
CA ASP A 444 -1.57 -21.87 -22.56
C ASP A 444 -1.22 -20.86 -21.47
N PRO A 445 -0.96 -21.33 -20.24
CA PRO A 445 -0.69 -20.42 -19.12
C PRO A 445 0.63 -19.69 -19.29
N PRO A 446 0.72 -18.42 -18.88
CA PRO A 446 1.98 -17.70 -18.88
C PRO A 446 3.05 -18.43 -18.04
N PRO A 447 4.33 -18.34 -18.44
CA PRO A 447 5.41 -18.96 -17.68
C PRO A 447 5.49 -18.37 -16.26
N GLU A 448 6.03 -19.16 -15.33
CA GLU A 448 6.33 -18.66 -14.01
C GLU A 448 7.42 -17.59 -14.10
N PRO A 449 7.22 -16.40 -13.50
CA PRO A 449 8.25 -15.39 -13.52
C PRO A 449 9.44 -15.84 -12.67
N PRO A 450 10.67 -15.46 -13.07
CA PRO A 450 11.85 -15.76 -12.26
C PRO A 450 11.75 -15.13 -10.87
N PRO A 451 12.37 -15.72 -9.85
CA PRO A 451 12.39 -15.17 -8.50
C PRO A 451 12.94 -13.73 -8.52
N ASN A 452 12.10 -12.78 -8.12
CA ASN A 452 12.48 -11.37 -8.01
C ASN A 452 11.79 -10.75 -6.80
N ASP A 453 12.24 -9.59 -6.38
CA ASP A 453 11.56 -8.78 -5.39
C ASP A 453 11.53 -7.31 -5.83
N VAL A 454 10.86 -6.44 -5.07
CA VAL A 454 10.81 -5.00 -5.36
C VAL A 454 12.25 -4.45 -5.39
N PRO A 455 12.63 -3.74 -6.47
CA PRO A 455 13.99 -3.18 -6.57
C PRO A 455 14.31 -2.19 -5.45
N GLU A 456 15.58 -2.12 -5.03
CA GLU A 456 16.06 -1.19 -3.98
C GLU A 456 15.83 0.29 -4.34
N ALA A 457 15.92 0.64 -5.63
CA ALA A 457 15.59 1.98 -6.12
C ALA A 457 14.15 2.38 -5.74
N ASN A 458 13.23 1.41 -5.65
CA ASN A 458 11.85 1.57 -5.22
C ASN A 458 11.65 1.34 -3.69
N GLY A 459 12.75 1.16 -2.97
CA GLY A 459 12.78 0.99 -1.52
C GLY A 459 12.75 -0.46 -1.05
N GLY A 460 13.07 -1.42 -1.91
CA GLY A 460 13.11 -2.85 -1.57
C GLY A 460 11.75 -3.50 -1.30
N GLY A 461 11.74 -4.81 -1.24
CA GLY A 461 10.61 -5.65 -0.80
C GLY A 461 10.86 -6.21 0.58
N GLY A 462 11.39 -7.43 0.69
CA GLY A 462 11.86 -8.02 1.94
C GLY A 462 12.95 -7.19 2.64
N THR A 463 13.78 -6.52 1.87
CA THR A 463 14.86 -5.63 2.34
C THR A 463 14.40 -4.26 2.85
N ARG A 464 13.12 -3.90 2.68
CA ARG A 464 12.63 -2.57 3.06
C ARG A 464 12.88 -2.26 4.53
N ASN A 465 13.60 -1.15 4.80
CA ASN A 465 14.07 -0.77 6.14
C ASN A 465 14.93 -1.87 6.83
N GLY A 466 15.62 -2.72 6.07
CA GLY A 466 16.56 -3.69 6.63
C GLY A 466 17.91 -3.09 7.03
N GLU A 467 18.22 -1.87 6.61
CA GLU A 467 19.38 -1.11 7.07
C GLU A 467 18.97 -0.10 8.14
N PRO A 468 19.65 -0.08 9.32
CA PRO A 468 19.35 0.90 10.36
C PRO A 468 19.69 2.33 9.95
N LEU A 469 18.81 3.28 10.30
CA LEU A 469 19.04 4.72 10.08
C LEU A 469 20.05 5.30 11.07
N TYR A 470 20.32 4.61 12.16
CA TYR A 470 21.26 5.01 13.19
C TYR A 470 22.70 5.19 12.69
N ASP A 471 23.50 6.02 13.37
CA ASP A 471 24.90 6.33 13.04
C ASP A 471 25.83 5.18 13.47
N ILE A 472 25.67 4.03 12.84
CA ILE A 472 26.51 2.84 13.08
C ILE A 472 27.61 2.82 12.00
N PRO A 473 28.91 2.76 12.39
CA PRO A 473 30.02 2.87 11.44
C PRO A 473 30.02 1.85 10.31
N ALA A 474 29.72 0.58 10.62
CA ALA A 474 29.63 -0.49 9.62
C ALA A 474 28.24 -1.09 9.63
N LYS A 475 27.56 -1.05 8.48
CA LYS A 475 26.22 -1.63 8.30
C LYS A 475 26.20 -2.54 7.11
N ARG A 476 25.56 -3.67 7.28
CA ARG A 476 25.42 -4.69 6.25
C ARG A 476 24.04 -5.35 6.33
N MET A 477 23.46 -5.62 5.17
CA MET A 477 22.21 -6.34 5.03
C MET A 477 22.41 -7.51 4.04
N LEU A 478 21.96 -8.69 4.43
CA LEU A 478 21.92 -9.89 3.58
C LEU A 478 20.45 -10.24 3.32
N HIS A 479 20.07 -10.34 2.05
CA HIS A 479 18.74 -10.79 1.66
C HIS A 479 18.82 -12.20 1.08
N HIS A 480 18.25 -13.14 1.76
CA HIS A 480 18.02 -14.50 1.34
C HIS A 480 16.60 -14.57 0.74
N LEU A 481 16.46 -14.20 -0.55
CA LEU A 481 15.18 -14.27 -1.25
C LEU A 481 14.81 -15.76 -1.40
N VAL A 482 13.83 -16.20 -0.61
CA VAL A 482 13.31 -17.55 -0.65
C VAL A 482 12.52 -17.77 -1.94
N THR A 483 12.89 -18.78 -2.72
CA THR A 483 12.31 -19.01 -4.05
C THR A 483 11.08 -19.90 -4.04
N GLU A 484 10.78 -20.55 -2.91
CA GLU A 484 9.62 -21.41 -2.71
C GLU A 484 8.66 -20.77 -1.70
N SER A 485 7.37 -20.85 -1.95
CA SER A 485 6.34 -20.40 -1.03
C SER A 485 5.09 -21.29 -1.15
N PRO A 486 4.46 -21.69 -0.03
CA PRO A 486 3.27 -22.53 -0.05
C PRO A 486 2.03 -21.78 -0.60
N VAL A 487 2.08 -20.46 -0.66
CA VAL A 487 1.01 -19.59 -1.16
C VAL A 487 1.59 -18.47 -2.02
N ARG A 488 0.78 -17.85 -2.86
CA ARG A 488 1.16 -16.64 -3.59
C ARG A 488 1.49 -15.53 -2.60
N THR A 489 2.61 -14.82 -2.82
CA THR A 489 3.04 -13.74 -1.92
C THR A 489 3.23 -12.42 -2.65
N SER A 490 2.75 -11.32 -2.07
CA SER A 490 2.91 -9.99 -2.63
C SER A 490 2.86 -8.90 -1.54
N ALA A 491 2.81 -7.63 -1.98
CA ALA A 491 2.91 -6.46 -1.13
C ALA A 491 1.66 -6.27 -0.26
N LEU A 492 1.80 -6.31 1.04
CA LEU A 492 0.91 -5.70 2.02
C LEU A 492 1.51 -4.37 2.47
N ARG A 493 0.74 -3.45 3.01
CA ARG A 493 1.16 -2.14 3.53
C ARG A 493 2.44 -2.25 4.37
N GLY A 494 3.50 -1.55 3.95
CA GLY A 494 4.81 -1.59 4.59
C GLY A 494 5.77 -2.67 4.06
N LEU A 495 5.32 -3.74 3.40
CA LEU A 495 6.14 -4.84 2.91
C LEU A 495 7.05 -5.41 4.03
N GLY A 496 8.37 -5.50 3.79
CA GLY A 496 9.36 -5.95 4.76
C GLY A 496 9.67 -4.95 5.89
N ALA A 497 9.20 -3.69 5.79
CA ALA A 497 9.55 -2.66 6.78
C ALA A 497 9.06 -3.03 8.19
N MET A 498 7.86 -3.59 8.34
CA MET A 498 7.32 -3.91 9.66
C MET A 498 8.20 -4.94 10.40
N PRO A 499 8.49 -6.15 9.88
CA PRO A 499 9.34 -7.10 10.57
C PRO A 499 10.79 -6.64 10.69
N ASN A 500 11.35 -5.91 9.71
CA ASN A 500 12.71 -5.38 9.79
C ASN A 500 12.86 -4.33 10.89
N ILE A 501 11.93 -3.38 10.98
CA ILE A 501 11.93 -2.36 12.02
C ILE A 501 11.62 -3.00 13.40
N PHE A 502 10.70 -3.95 13.45
CA PHE A 502 10.42 -4.72 14.67
C PHE A 502 11.70 -5.35 15.23
N ALA A 503 12.42 -6.08 14.41
CA ALA A 503 13.68 -6.72 14.80
C ALA A 503 14.73 -5.68 15.23
N MET A 504 14.93 -4.65 14.43
CA MET A 504 15.92 -3.59 14.68
C MET A 504 15.62 -2.84 15.97
N GLU A 505 14.40 -2.33 16.12
CA GLU A 505 14.04 -1.46 17.25
C GLU A 505 13.92 -2.23 18.57
N CYS A 506 13.56 -3.52 18.52
CA CYS A 506 13.64 -4.38 19.68
C CYS A 506 15.09 -4.68 20.07
N CYS A 507 16.00 -4.86 19.10
CA CYS A 507 17.44 -4.99 19.40
C CYS A 507 17.99 -3.72 20.01
N ILE A 508 17.68 -2.54 19.46
CA ILE A 508 18.14 -1.24 20.01
C ILE A 508 17.66 -1.07 21.45
N ASP A 509 16.46 -1.51 21.77
CA ASP A 509 15.89 -1.49 23.11
C ASP A 509 16.66 -2.42 24.07
N ASP A 510 16.97 -3.64 23.63
CA ASP A 510 17.80 -4.61 24.38
C ASP A 510 19.22 -4.07 24.61
N LEU A 511 19.81 -3.41 23.61
CA LEU A 511 21.15 -2.79 23.76
C LEU A 511 21.12 -1.63 24.75
N ALA A 512 20.06 -0.81 24.75
CA ALA A 512 19.87 0.26 25.72
C ALA A 512 19.80 -0.30 27.15
N ALA A 513 19.02 -1.35 27.36
CA ALA A 513 18.90 -2.03 28.65
C ALA A 513 20.25 -2.62 29.13
N ARG A 514 21.01 -3.28 28.24
CA ARG A 514 22.35 -3.80 28.55
C ARG A 514 23.34 -2.71 28.94
N ALA A 515 23.26 -1.56 28.26
CA ALA A 515 24.09 -0.38 28.58
C ALA A 515 23.61 0.37 29.83
N GLY A 516 22.53 -0.07 30.49
CA GLY A 516 21.93 0.63 31.63
C GLY A 516 21.40 2.01 31.28
N GLN A 517 21.00 2.24 30.02
CA GLN A 517 20.55 3.52 29.52
C GLN A 517 19.04 3.50 29.23
N ASP A 518 18.42 4.67 29.36
CA ASP A 518 17.05 4.89 28.93
C ASP A 518 16.92 4.66 27.40
N PRO A 519 15.93 3.92 26.92
CA PRO A 519 15.82 3.58 25.50
C PRO A 519 15.64 4.78 24.56
N VAL A 520 15.06 5.90 25.02
CA VAL A 520 14.94 7.13 24.26
C VAL A 520 16.29 7.84 24.19
N GLN A 521 16.98 7.97 25.33
CA GLN A 521 18.30 8.61 25.39
C GLN A 521 19.34 7.82 24.62
N TYR A 522 19.29 6.48 24.67
CA TYR A 522 20.16 5.62 23.90
C TYR A 522 20.01 5.90 22.39
N ARG A 523 18.76 5.93 21.85
CA ARG A 523 18.49 6.27 20.45
C ARG A 523 19.02 7.64 20.08
N LEU A 524 18.81 8.65 20.91
CA LEU A 524 19.35 10.00 20.71
C LEU A 524 20.87 10.04 20.71
N SER A 525 21.54 9.14 21.46
CA SER A 525 23.00 9.06 21.54
C SER A 525 23.67 8.46 20.29
N ILE A 526 22.90 7.78 19.45
CA ILE A 526 23.35 7.14 18.20
C ILE A 526 22.63 7.70 16.96
N THR A 527 22.06 8.91 17.05
CA THR A 527 21.31 9.56 15.97
C THR A 527 21.74 11.03 15.86
N THR A 528 22.30 11.42 14.72
CA THR A 528 22.68 12.81 14.41
C THR A 528 21.71 13.52 13.47
N ASP A 529 20.85 12.80 12.74
CA ASP A 529 19.82 13.37 11.86
C ASP A 529 18.86 14.26 12.68
N PRO A 530 18.81 15.59 12.45
CA PRO A 530 18.00 16.50 13.25
C PRO A 530 16.49 16.24 13.13
N ARG A 531 16.02 15.73 11.99
CA ARG A 531 14.60 15.40 11.79
C ARG A 531 14.23 14.13 12.55
N ALA A 532 15.12 13.13 12.56
CA ALA A 532 14.95 11.92 13.37
C ALA A 532 14.89 12.28 14.87
N ARG A 533 15.83 13.11 15.35
CA ARG A 533 15.83 13.60 16.73
C ARG A 533 14.54 14.33 17.10
N ALA A 534 14.06 15.20 16.21
CA ALA A 534 12.84 16.00 16.44
C ALA A 534 11.60 15.12 16.64
N VAL A 535 11.41 14.05 15.85
CA VAL A 535 10.26 13.14 16.04
C VAL A 535 10.43 12.28 17.29
N ILE A 536 11.65 11.83 17.62
CA ILE A 536 11.95 11.06 18.85
C ILE A 536 11.62 11.91 20.08
N GLU A 537 12.17 13.12 20.17
CA GLU A 537 11.97 14.05 21.29
C GLU A 537 10.50 14.45 21.42
N LYS A 538 9.81 14.71 20.29
CA LYS A 538 8.40 15.10 20.30
C LYS A 538 7.50 13.98 20.80
N ALA A 539 7.67 12.72 20.32
CA ALA A 539 6.88 11.58 20.79
C ALA A 539 7.10 11.31 22.28
N ALA A 540 8.34 11.35 22.75
CA ALA A 540 8.68 11.21 24.16
C ALA A 540 8.01 12.30 25.02
N ALA A 541 8.04 13.56 24.57
CA ALA A 541 7.41 14.68 25.28
C ALA A 541 5.88 14.52 25.35
N MET A 542 5.21 14.12 24.25
CA MET A 542 3.77 13.87 24.23
C MET A 542 3.35 12.80 25.23
N ALA A 543 4.09 11.70 25.28
CA ALA A 543 3.88 10.60 26.20
C ALA A 543 4.33 10.90 27.64
N ARG A 544 4.90 12.08 27.91
CA ARG A 544 5.55 12.39 29.20
C ARG A 544 6.49 11.26 29.60
N TRP A 545 7.38 10.86 28.69
CA TRP A 545 8.31 9.77 28.92
C TRP A 545 9.19 10.03 30.12
N GLN A 546 9.28 9.06 31.02
CA GLN A 546 10.12 9.14 32.22
C GLN A 546 11.20 8.07 32.12
N ALA A 547 12.44 8.52 32.10
CA ALA A 547 13.60 7.64 32.10
C ALA A 547 13.63 6.79 33.37
N GLY A 548 13.86 5.49 33.20
CA GLY A 548 13.92 4.55 34.33
C GLY A 548 12.59 4.29 35.05
N ALA A 549 11.46 4.69 34.48
CA ALA A 549 10.16 4.32 35.03
C ALA A 549 10.06 2.80 35.15
N PRO A 550 9.63 2.27 36.33
CA PRO A 550 9.59 0.83 36.51
C PRO A 550 8.51 0.18 35.62
N GLY A 551 8.88 -0.87 34.93
CA GLY A 551 7.97 -1.80 34.29
C GLY A 551 7.60 -2.96 35.21
N GLY A 552 6.84 -3.91 34.72
CA GLY A 552 6.43 -5.10 35.45
C GLY A 552 5.00 -5.02 35.98
N GLN A 553 4.59 -6.06 36.69
CA GLN A 553 3.21 -6.24 37.17
C GLN A 553 2.16 -6.13 36.02
N GLY A 554 2.55 -6.62 34.84
CA GLY A 554 1.70 -6.59 33.64
C GLY A 554 1.50 -5.21 33.01
N ARG A 555 2.22 -4.16 33.42
CA ARG A 555 2.14 -2.82 32.80
C ARG A 555 3.45 -2.44 32.16
N GLY A 556 3.37 -1.90 30.95
CA GLY A 556 4.56 -1.51 30.20
C GLY A 556 4.36 -0.34 29.27
N ARG A 557 5.47 0.35 29.02
CA ARG A 557 5.61 1.38 28.00
C ARG A 557 6.77 1.02 27.06
N GLY A 558 6.58 1.23 25.77
CA GLY A 558 7.58 0.96 24.76
C GLY A 558 7.71 2.12 23.78
N PHE A 559 8.93 2.31 23.29
CA PHE A 559 9.29 3.33 22.34
C PHE A 559 9.87 2.69 21.08
N ALA A 560 9.61 3.26 19.91
CA ALA A 560 10.30 2.92 18.67
C ALA A 560 10.29 4.08 17.67
N PHE A 561 11.22 4.05 16.72
CA PHE A 561 11.42 5.06 15.71
C PHE A 561 11.74 4.43 14.35
N ALA A 562 11.33 5.09 13.26
CA ALA A 562 11.80 4.77 11.92
C ALA A 562 11.61 5.93 10.94
N ARG A 563 12.39 5.91 9.86
CA ARG A 563 12.15 6.66 8.64
C ARG A 563 11.75 5.67 7.55
N TYR A 564 10.54 5.73 7.01
CA TYR A 564 10.08 4.78 6.02
C TYR A 564 10.97 4.77 4.77
N LYS A 565 11.40 3.57 4.34
CA LYS A 565 12.39 3.39 3.25
C LYS A 565 13.72 4.11 3.45
N ASN A 566 14.03 4.60 4.63
CA ASN A 566 15.17 5.48 4.94
C ASN A 566 15.24 6.76 4.09
N LYS A 567 14.17 7.13 3.39
CA LYS A 567 14.09 8.32 2.51
C LYS A 567 12.73 8.99 2.41
N ALA A 568 11.69 8.44 3.04
CA ALA A 568 10.35 9.03 3.10
C ALA A 568 10.10 9.69 4.48
N ALA A 569 8.86 9.69 4.96
CA ALA A 569 8.49 10.30 6.24
C ALA A 569 9.15 9.62 7.45
N TYR A 570 9.31 10.37 8.53
CA TYR A 570 9.80 9.90 9.83
C TYR A 570 8.63 9.70 10.77
N SER A 571 8.73 8.72 11.68
CA SER A 571 7.75 8.52 12.74
C SER A 571 8.38 7.93 13.99
N ALA A 572 8.02 8.46 15.15
CA ALA A 572 8.35 7.89 16.45
C ALA A 572 7.05 7.59 17.19
N VAL A 573 6.98 6.43 17.83
CA VAL A 573 5.78 5.89 18.47
C VAL A 573 6.09 5.49 19.91
N VAL A 574 5.22 5.89 20.83
CA VAL A 574 5.19 5.41 22.22
C VAL A 574 3.90 4.66 22.43
N VAL A 575 3.97 3.50 23.05
CA VAL A 575 2.80 2.67 23.42
C VAL A 575 2.76 2.47 24.91
N GLU A 576 1.57 2.59 25.48
CA GLU A 576 1.25 2.17 26.84
C GLU A 576 0.23 1.02 26.79
N LEU A 577 0.54 -0.07 27.51
CA LEU A 577 -0.29 -1.27 27.51
C LEU A 577 -0.31 -1.99 28.88
N SER A 578 -1.25 -2.91 29.01
CA SER A 578 -1.23 -3.94 30.04
C SER A 578 -1.27 -5.34 29.44
N VAL A 579 -0.70 -6.30 30.18
CA VAL A 579 -0.68 -7.72 29.84
C VAL A 579 -1.24 -8.49 31.03
N ASP A 580 -2.46 -8.99 30.88
CA ASP A 580 -3.12 -9.88 31.83
C ASP A 580 -3.43 -11.20 31.10
N GLU A 581 -4.69 -11.57 30.92
CA GLU A 581 -5.06 -12.71 30.08
C GLU A 581 -4.82 -12.41 28.59
N GLU A 582 -4.93 -11.14 28.21
CA GLU A 582 -4.67 -10.60 26.87
C GLU A 582 -3.81 -9.34 26.96
N ILE A 583 -3.18 -8.96 25.85
CA ILE A 583 -2.52 -7.65 25.71
C ILE A 583 -3.59 -6.61 25.40
N ARG A 584 -3.67 -5.57 26.24
CA ARG A 584 -4.55 -4.42 26.03
C ARG A 584 -3.74 -3.16 25.79
N LEU A 585 -3.89 -2.57 24.63
CA LEU A 585 -3.35 -1.24 24.32
C LEU A 585 -4.23 -0.18 24.98
N HIS A 586 -3.64 0.76 25.69
CA HIS A 586 -4.37 1.87 26.34
C HIS A 586 -4.21 3.15 25.55
N HIS A 587 -2.97 3.55 25.27
CA HIS A 587 -2.68 4.79 24.60
C HIS A 587 -1.47 4.66 23.66
N VAL A 588 -1.54 5.35 22.52
CA VAL A 588 -0.43 5.47 21.55
C VAL A 588 -0.21 6.94 21.25
N TRP A 589 1.01 7.41 21.46
CA TRP A 589 1.46 8.73 21.04
C TRP A 589 2.38 8.59 19.82
N CYS A 590 2.12 9.39 18.80
CA CYS A 590 2.88 9.34 17.56
C CYS A 590 3.28 10.74 17.10
N ALA A 591 4.57 10.95 16.87
CA ALA A 591 5.07 12.14 16.20
C ALA A 591 5.55 11.78 14.78
N THR A 592 5.06 12.51 13.77
CA THR A 592 5.39 12.25 12.36
C THR A 592 5.88 13.51 11.67
N ASP A 593 7.00 13.39 10.93
CA ASP A 593 7.49 14.43 10.03
C ASP A 593 7.26 13.98 8.58
N ALA A 594 6.31 14.65 7.93
CA ALA A 594 5.88 14.41 6.55
C ALA A 594 6.43 15.46 5.55
N GLY A 595 7.41 16.28 5.94
CA GLY A 595 7.83 17.43 5.15
C GLY A 595 6.71 18.44 4.96
N LEU A 596 6.45 18.87 3.73
CA LEU A 596 5.29 19.71 3.41
C LEU A 596 4.00 18.91 3.55
N VAL A 597 3.24 19.19 4.58
CA VAL A 597 1.93 18.56 4.81
C VAL A 597 0.88 19.22 3.90
N VAL A 598 0.28 18.44 3.01
CA VAL A 598 -0.76 18.93 2.08
C VAL A 598 -2.11 19.02 2.77
N ASN A 599 -2.56 17.93 3.39
CA ASN A 599 -3.81 17.87 4.15
C ASN A 599 -3.51 17.27 5.54
N PRO A 600 -3.47 18.09 6.60
CA PRO A 600 -3.20 17.60 7.96
C PRO A 600 -4.15 16.49 8.42
N ASP A 601 -5.45 16.66 8.22
CA ASP A 601 -6.46 15.63 8.54
C ASP A 601 -6.17 14.30 7.81
N GLY A 602 -5.84 14.36 6.52
CA GLY A 602 -5.48 13.19 5.74
C GLY A 602 -4.21 12.49 6.25
N VAL A 603 -3.21 13.23 6.71
CA VAL A 603 -1.97 12.68 7.30
C VAL A 603 -2.28 12.01 8.64
N ILE A 604 -3.05 12.65 9.51
CA ILE A 604 -3.46 12.09 10.81
C ILE A 604 -4.20 10.76 10.60
N ASN A 605 -5.20 10.74 9.73
CA ASN A 605 -5.95 9.51 9.41
C ASN A 605 -5.05 8.37 8.87
N GLN A 606 -4.00 8.70 8.08
CA GLN A 606 -3.05 7.68 7.61
C GLN A 606 -2.17 7.15 8.74
N VAL A 607 -1.76 8.00 9.67
CA VAL A 607 -0.96 7.64 10.85
C VAL A 607 -1.78 6.75 11.78
N GLU A 608 -3.00 7.16 12.16
CA GLU A 608 -3.92 6.39 13.01
C GLU A 608 -4.25 5.02 12.40
N GLY A 609 -4.67 5.00 11.12
CA GLY A 609 -4.97 3.76 10.41
C GLY A 609 -3.76 2.83 10.28
N GLY A 610 -2.54 3.36 10.20
CA GLY A 610 -1.30 2.58 10.22
C GLY A 610 -1.00 1.98 11.59
N ILE A 611 -1.26 2.71 12.67
CA ILE A 611 -1.11 2.26 14.06
C ILE A 611 -2.11 1.12 14.34
N ILE A 612 -3.39 1.33 14.05
CA ILE A 612 -4.45 0.34 14.30
C ILE A 612 -4.17 -0.96 13.52
N GLN A 613 -3.83 -0.85 12.24
CA GLN A 613 -3.55 -2.01 11.41
C GLN A 613 -2.29 -2.76 11.88
N SER A 614 -1.22 -2.05 12.23
CA SER A 614 -0.01 -2.67 12.77
C SER A 614 -0.27 -3.36 14.12
N ALA A 615 -1.06 -2.74 15.00
CA ALA A 615 -1.49 -3.35 16.26
C ALA A 615 -2.25 -4.66 16.03
N SER A 616 -3.15 -4.69 15.05
CA SER A 616 -3.87 -5.90 14.66
C SER A 616 -2.94 -7.02 14.21
N TRP A 617 -1.98 -6.72 13.33
CA TRP A 617 -0.98 -7.69 12.86
C TRP A 617 -0.09 -8.24 13.97
N VAL A 618 0.29 -7.38 14.92
CA VAL A 618 1.17 -7.75 16.04
C VAL A 618 0.46 -8.61 17.06
N LEU A 619 -0.83 -8.36 17.30
CA LEU A 619 -1.56 -8.98 18.39
C LEU A 619 -2.38 -10.19 17.98
N LYS A 620 -2.89 -10.24 16.74
CA LYS A 620 -3.95 -11.21 16.37
C LYS A 620 -3.72 -11.96 15.07
N GLU A 621 -3.19 -11.30 14.04
CA GLU A 621 -3.32 -11.78 12.68
C GLU A 621 -2.20 -12.76 12.28
N GLN A 622 -2.59 -13.89 11.75
CA GLN A 622 -1.69 -14.88 11.12
C GLN A 622 -2.49 -15.78 10.18
N VAL A 623 -1.99 -15.98 8.98
CA VAL A 623 -2.49 -17.05 8.10
C VAL A 623 -1.99 -18.39 8.62
N ARG A 624 -2.90 -19.32 8.85
CA ARG A 624 -2.63 -20.68 9.29
C ARG A 624 -2.87 -21.69 8.20
N PHE A 625 -2.12 -22.77 8.21
CA PHE A 625 -2.24 -23.89 7.29
C PHE A 625 -2.61 -25.17 8.04
N ASP A 626 -3.56 -25.91 7.47
CA ASP A 626 -3.93 -27.27 7.91
C ASP A 626 -4.42 -28.05 6.68
N ASN A 627 -3.48 -28.65 5.93
CA ASN A 627 -3.76 -29.27 4.63
C ASN A 627 -4.53 -28.36 3.67
N GLY A 628 -4.16 -27.09 3.67
CA GLY A 628 -4.80 -25.97 2.97
C GLY A 628 -4.64 -24.68 3.77
N VAL A 629 -5.25 -23.59 3.29
CA VAL A 629 -5.37 -22.34 4.05
C VAL A 629 -6.50 -22.50 5.07
N ALA A 630 -6.15 -22.56 6.36
CA ALA A 630 -7.09 -22.71 7.46
C ALA A 630 -7.69 -21.39 7.95
N SER A 631 -7.10 -20.26 7.55
CA SER A 631 -7.59 -18.90 7.83
C SER A 631 -8.42 -18.41 6.65
N PHE A 632 -9.74 -18.64 6.67
CA PHE A 632 -10.62 -18.39 5.52
C PHE A 632 -11.83 -17.49 5.84
N ASP A 633 -12.02 -17.10 7.10
CA ASP A 633 -13.08 -16.19 7.53
C ASP A 633 -12.62 -15.31 8.71
N TRP A 634 -13.51 -14.44 9.20
CA TRP A 634 -13.22 -13.54 10.33
C TRP A 634 -13.09 -14.23 11.69
N GLU A 635 -13.53 -15.47 11.83
CA GLU A 635 -13.33 -16.28 13.03
C GLU A 635 -11.95 -16.91 13.05
N THR A 636 -11.53 -17.46 11.92
CA THR A 636 -10.23 -18.13 11.76
C THR A 636 -9.08 -17.16 11.45
N TYR A 637 -9.40 -15.93 11.05
CA TYR A 637 -8.46 -14.81 10.87
C TYR A 637 -8.97 -13.57 11.61
N PRO A 638 -8.87 -13.54 12.94
CA PRO A 638 -9.35 -12.43 13.74
C PRO A 638 -8.52 -11.16 13.51
N VAL A 639 -9.20 -10.01 13.46
CA VAL A 639 -8.61 -8.66 13.40
C VAL A 639 -8.96 -7.87 14.67
N LEU A 640 -8.27 -6.76 14.89
CA LEU A 640 -8.56 -5.85 16.00
C LEU A 640 -9.98 -5.28 15.86
N LYS A 641 -10.77 -5.35 16.91
CA LYS A 641 -12.15 -4.83 16.98
C LYS A 641 -12.14 -3.37 17.43
N PHE A 642 -13.21 -2.62 17.15
CA PHE A 642 -13.34 -1.23 17.58
C PHE A 642 -13.18 -1.04 19.10
N SER A 643 -13.66 -2.00 19.91
CA SER A 643 -13.53 -1.96 21.38
C SER A 643 -12.10 -2.19 21.89
N GLU A 644 -11.19 -2.58 21.03
CA GLU A 644 -9.79 -2.90 21.35
C GLU A 644 -8.83 -1.81 20.84
N VAL A 645 -9.35 -0.83 20.09
CA VAL A 645 -8.55 0.29 19.56
C VAL A 645 -8.14 1.19 20.74
N PRO A 646 -6.84 1.52 20.89
CA PRO A 646 -6.37 2.44 21.92
C PRO A 646 -6.77 3.90 21.64
N GLU A 647 -6.60 4.77 22.62
CA GLU A 647 -6.52 6.20 22.36
C GLU A 647 -5.25 6.51 21.56
N ILE A 648 -5.35 7.40 20.56
CA ILE A 648 -4.23 7.73 19.68
C ILE A 648 -4.09 9.24 19.59
N ASP A 649 -2.92 9.75 19.99
CA ASP A 649 -2.53 11.15 19.82
C ASP A 649 -1.48 11.29 18.74
N VAL A 650 -1.74 12.11 17.74
CA VAL A 650 -0.81 12.37 16.62
C VAL A 650 -0.33 13.82 16.64
N ALA A 651 0.98 14.01 16.57
CA ALA A 651 1.58 15.32 16.32
C ALA A 651 2.30 15.33 14.97
N LEU A 652 2.00 16.33 14.16
CA LEU A 652 2.69 16.56 12.90
C LEU A 652 3.79 17.60 13.10
N ILE A 653 5.01 17.26 12.66
CA ILE A 653 6.10 18.20 12.50
C ILE A 653 6.03 18.70 11.06
N ASN A 654 5.57 19.92 10.89
CA ASN A 654 5.40 20.52 9.57
C ASN A 654 6.61 21.39 9.23
N THR A 655 7.42 20.94 8.29
CA THR A 655 8.54 21.67 7.71
C THR A 655 8.09 22.30 6.39
N LYS A 656 7.58 23.54 6.44
CA LYS A 656 6.94 24.21 5.30
C LYS A 656 7.83 24.39 4.06
N ASP A 657 9.14 24.37 4.24
CA ASP A 657 10.11 24.56 3.15
C ASP A 657 10.55 23.25 2.49
N GLU A 658 10.12 22.10 3.01
CA GLU A 658 10.49 20.78 2.51
C GLU A 658 9.53 20.25 1.44
N VAL A 659 10.02 19.30 0.63
CA VAL A 659 9.15 18.52 -0.26
C VAL A 659 8.20 17.63 0.56
N PRO A 660 6.99 17.37 0.10
CA PRO A 660 6.09 16.46 0.78
C PRO A 660 6.67 15.04 0.78
N LEU A 661 6.57 14.36 1.91
CA LEU A 661 6.97 12.97 2.10
C LEU A 661 5.73 12.08 2.25
N GLY A 662 5.82 10.84 1.76
CA GLY A 662 4.70 9.90 1.83
C GLY A 662 4.55 9.26 3.21
N VAL A 663 3.34 9.28 3.77
CA VAL A 663 3.02 8.81 5.13
C VAL A 663 2.18 7.54 5.17
N GLY A 664 1.72 7.03 4.02
CA GLY A 664 0.76 5.90 3.97
C GLY A 664 1.19 4.64 4.71
N GLU A 665 2.50 4.45 4.97
CA GLU A 665 3.06 3.23 5.54
C GLU A 665 4.05 3.49 6.70
N VAL A 666 4.21 4.76 7.13
CA VAL A 666 5.30 5.19 8.01
C VAL A 666 5.24 4.60 9.41
N THR A 667 4.04 4.33 9.93
CA THR A 667 3.84 3.89 11.32
C THR A 667 3.83 2.38 11.51
N ALA A 668 3.73 1.58 10.44
CA ALA A 668 3.60 0.13 10.56
C ALA A 668 4.75 -0.53 11.35
N GLY A 669 5.99 -0.17 11.02
CA GLY A 669 7.18 -0.72 11.70
C GLY A 669 7.35 -0.21 13.14
N PRO A 670 7.43 1.11 13.38
CA PRO A 670 7.63 1.62 14.73
C PRO A 670 6.49 1.27 15.69
N THR A 671 5.24 1.16 15.25
CA THR A 671 4.15 0.69 16.11
C THR A 671 4.36 -0.77 16.53
N ALA A 672 4.72 -1.65 15.59
CA ALA A 672 5.00 -3.05 15.91
C ALA A 672 6.10 -3.18 16.96
N ALA A 673 7.19 -2.45 16.79
CA ALA A 673 8.32 -2.48 17.70
C ALA A 673 7.99 -1.85 19.07
N ALA A 674 7.28 -0.72 19.09
CA ALA A 674 6.86 -0.09 20.34
C ALA A 674 5.95 -1.01 21.17
N ILE A 675 5.04 -1.77 20.54
CA ILE A 675 4.23 -2.79 21.22
C ILE A 675 5.14 -3.90 21.78
N GLY A 676 6.07 -4.44 20.98
CA GLY A 676 7.01 -5.46 21.44
C GLY A 676 7.90 -5.00 22.61
N ASN A 677 8.36 -3.76 22.57
CA ASN A 677 9.14 -3.12 23.64
C ASN A 677 8.29 -2.90 24.89
N ALA A 678 7.03 -2.48 24.75
CA ALA A 678 6.11 -2.30 25.88
C ALA A 678 5.77 -3.65 26.55
N VAL A 679 5.58 -4.73 25.78
CA VAL A 679 5.37 -6.09 26.31
C VAL A 679 6.62 -6.57 27.05
N SER A 680 7.81 -6.35 26.50
CA SER A 680 9.07 -6.68 27.19
C SER A 680 9.22 -5.91 28.51
N HIS A 681 8.86 -4.62 28.52
CA HIS A 681 8.89 -3.80 29.72
C HIS A 681 7.84 -4.26 30.77
N ALA A 682 6.68 -4.74 30.33
CA ALA A 682 5.61 -5.24 31.21
C ALA A 682 5.96 -6.59 31.88
N LEU A 683 6.66 -7.47 31.14
CA LEU A 683 6.87 -8.87 31.53
C LEU A 683 8.30 -9.18 31.96
N GLY A 684 9.27 -8.33 31.64
CA GLY A 684 10.70 -8.60 31.81
C GLY A 684 11.28 -9.55 30.76
N ALA A 685 10.48 -10.07 29.82
CA ALA A 685 10.85 -11.06 28.82
C ALA A 685 10.63 -10.54 27.39
N ARG A 686 11.55 -10.83 26.46
CA ARG A 686 11.48 -10.44 25.08
C ARG A 686 10.82 -11.52 24.21
N ILE A 687 9.66 -11.20 23.63
CA ILE A 687 9.00 -12.07 22.66
C ILE A 687 9.43 -11.61 21.25
N ARG A 688 9.96 -12.54 20.45
CA ARG A 688 10.57 -12.26 19.15
C ARG A 688 9.76 -12.76 17.95
N ASP A 689 8.70 -13.50 18.20
CA ASP A 689 7.86 -14.12 17.16
C ASP A 689 6.47 -13.50 17.14
N LEU A 690 6.07 -12.96 16.00
CA LEU A 690 4.75 -12.34 15.80
C LEU A 690 3.74 -13.32 15.18
N PRO A 691 2.44 -13.20 15.53
CA PRO A 691 1.84 -12.27 16.49
C PRO A 691 2.15 -12.63 17.95
N LEU A 692 1.99 -11.66 18.87
CA LEU A 692 2.24 -11.81 20.29
C LEU A 692 1.08 -12.55 20.97
N THR A 693 0.88 -13.82 20.62
CA THR A 693 -0.18 -14.65 21.19
C THR A 693 0.14 -15.10 22.61
N ARG A 694 -0.89 -15.48 23.35
CA ARG A 694 -0.73 -16.01 24.72
C ARG A 694 0.24 -17.21 24.76
N GLU A 695 0.16 -18.12 23.76
CA GLU A 695 1.01 -19.30 23.69
C GLU A 695 2.48 -18.92 23.52
N ARG A 696 2.77 -17.92 22.67
CA ARG A 696 4.14 -17.43 22.45
C ARG A 696 4.70 -16.70 23.67
N ILE A 697 3.88 -15.90 24.35
CA ILE A 697 4.25 -15.24 25.59
C ILE A 697 4.58 -16.29 26.66
N MET A 698 3.71 -17.26 26.87
CA MET A 698 3.92 -18.34 27.84
C MET A 698 5.17 -19.15 27.52
N SER A 699 5.37 -19.47 26.23
CA SER A 699 6.57 -20.20 25.78
C SER A 699 7.87 -19.41 26.02
N ALA A 700 7.85 -18.09 25.91
CA ALA A 700 9.01 -17.25 26.18
C ALA A 700 9.31 -17.20 27.69
N LEU A 701 8.30 -16.96 28.52
CA LEU A 701 8.42 -16.91 29.99
C LEU A 701 8.88 -18.23 30.63
N LEU A 702 8.59 -19.37 29.99
CA LEU A 702 9.04 -20.68 30.47
C LEU A 702 10.47 -21.05 30.08
N LYS A 703 11.09 -20.29 29.16
CA LYS A 703 12.48 -20.53 28.70
C LYS A 703 13.51 -19.68 29.44
N GLU A 704 13.09 -18.63 30.14
CA GLU A 704 13.89 -17.81 31.04
C GLU A 704 13.85 -18.39 32.48
#